data_62d60d519e749131242485e54354160c
#
_entry.id   62d60d519e749131242485e54354160c
#
_cell.length_a   1.000
_cell.length_b   1.000
_cell.length_c   1.000
_cell.angle_alpha   90.00
_cell.angle_beta   90.00
_cell.angle_gamma   90.00
#
_symmetry.space_group_name_H-M   'P 1'
#
loop_
_entity.id
_entity.type
_entity.pdbx_description
1 polymer ?
#
loop_
_entity_poly.entity_id
_entity_poly.type
_entity_poly.pdbx_seq_one_letter_code
_entity_poly.pdbx_strand_id
1 'polypeptide(L)'
;MGNISSYARTIRGVCLAATLRQGKFGETKISVRAVPGWDAAAVCQRFGGGGHPGAAGATSRLSLEETVKLLEEYILKLYEFCISYPWPEEWLLGCINDYKITDKGELENTPWYKYLVNYIRTMIQECMEKLEFAIRISERPDGPYMYGEMLEREKEMLEDLLKGQTLDFYYQAFEKISFGRLPAKKDDTVNVLCREKVQQLRKEVKKLLEDIRETYLLLSPEQVTERMQTAAPHVETLLKLVISYKEKLDEKKRKENIIDFHDMEHFALNILLKKQEDGSVTASEAAKEYRAYFEEILIDEYQDSNLVQEYILKAVSGEEEEKYNRFMVGDVKQSIYKFRLARPELFLEKYHTYSNEKGDLRRIDLRKNFRSRKEVIDTVNTVFAKIMRKELGGIAYDEAAALYAGAVYPENTGNESELLLFEKPQKEEEQNARQTEALGIAQRIHRLKKEFLVTDKETGNLRPVMYKDIVILLRTNSGWDEEFKEVLAKEGIPAYVAGRTGYFATKEIRDVLQFLRVLDNPLQDIPLFGVMKSVFGQFTDEEVAIIRSSTEDKKKNLYLCVKEFVQEQVLRAKCQAFCEKISGYRACTSYLTILELLQKIFTEYDYPAYVAALPAGEKRLANVEMLLTKAAGFEKNSYYGLFHFVRYMEQLDKYNVDYGEAGTLDESADVVRIMSIHKSKGLEFPVAFVAGLSKKFNMQDTAKALVVDVDMGLGMDYVNPDMRTRSKTLRKNVLATKMKLDNLAEELRVLYVAMTRAKEKLIITGILDNFETKIQQYQKLLEHTEKSIAVTEENMTGAFSRLMDTD
;
A
#
# COMPACT_ATOMS: atom_id res chain seq x y z
N MET A 1 -21.79 -1.80 -41.03
CA MET A 1 -21.76 -2.45 -39.71
C MET A 1 -22.65 -1.65 -38.76
N GLY A 2 -23.81 -2.21 -38.37
CA GLY A 2 -24.76 -1.55 -37.49
C GLY A 2 -24.12 -1.21 -36.15
N ASN A 3 -24.66 -0.22 -35.49
CA ASN A 3 -24.17 0.41 -34.27
C ASN A 3 -24.26 -0.58 -33.08
N ILE A 4 -23.26 -1.41 -32.89
CA ILE A 4 -23.20 -2.48 -31.87
C ILE A 4 -23.54 -1.92 -30.46
N SER A 5 -23.17 -0.68 -30.17
CA SER A 5 -23.49 -0.01 -28.90
C SER A 5 -25.00 0.25 -28.71
N SER A 6 -25.74 0.38 -29.78
CA SER A 6 -27.21 0.49 -29.72
C SER A 6 -27.87 -0.86 -29.40
N TYR A 7 -27.29 -1.96 -29.86
CA TYR A 7 -27.79 -3.33 -29.58
C TYR A 7 -27.63 -3.69 -28.09
N ALA A 8 -26.47 -3.39 -27.49
CA ALA A 8 -26.24 -3.68 -26.07
C ALA A 8 -27.24 -2.97 -25.12
N ARG A 9 -27.78 -1.80 -25.53
CA ARG A 9 -28.81 -1.06 -24.78
C ARG A 9 -30.19 -1.76 -24.81
N THR A 10 -30.45 -2.65 -25.77
CA THR A 10 -31.74 -3.37 -25.85
C THR A 10 -31.81 -4.58 -24.92
N ILE A 11 -30.70 -4.93 -24.27
CA ILE A 11 -30.65 -5.98 -23.27
C ILE A 11 -31.32 -5.49 -21.99
N ARG A 12 -32.27 -6.27 -21.48
CA ARG A 12 -33.04 -5.93 -20.28
C ARG A 12 -32.11 -5.73 -19.09
N GLY A 13 -32.23 -4.59 -18.41
CA GLY A 13 -31.38 -4.26 -17.24
C GLY A 13 -30.07 -3.54 -17.59
N VAL A 14 -29.77 -3.26 -18.85
CA VAL A 14 -28.60 -2.47 -19.25
C VAL A 14 -28.95 -1.00 -19.29
N CYS A 15 -28.45 -0.25 -18.30
CA CYS A 15 -28.68 1.20 -18.21
C CYS A 15 -27.64 2.01 -18.99
N LEU A 16 -26.42 1.51 -19.11
CA LEU A 16 -25.29 2.12 -19.82
C LEU A 16 -24.54 1.04 -20.59
N ALA A 17 -24.31 1.27 -21.87
CA ALA A 17 -23.55 0.35 -22.73
C ALA A 17 -22.36 1.06 -23.35
N ALA A 18 -21.16 0.55 -23.14
CA ALA A 18 -19.93 1.05 -23.75
C ALA A 18 -19.41 0.07 -24.79
N THR A 19 -19.09 0.57 -25.98
CA THR A 19 -18.39 -0.18 -27.01
C THR A 19 -16.98 0.39 -27.13
N LEU A 20 -15.99 -0.46 -26.93
CA LEU A 20 -14.58 -0.10 -27.03
C LEU A 20 -14.03 -0.76 -28.32
N ARG A 21 -13.34 0.01 -29.14
CA ARG A 21 -12.76 -0.47 -30.37
C ARG A 21 -11.35 0.11 -30.56
N GLN A 22 -10.39 -0.76 -30.85
CA GLN A 22 -9.04 -0.35 -31.18
C GLN A 22 -9.02 0.45 -32.48
N GLY A 23 -8.42 1.62 -32.46
CA GLY A 23 -8.18 2.48 -33.62
C GLY A 23 -6.95 2.04 -34.41
N LYS A 24 -6.69 2.74 -35.55
CA LYS A 24 -5.62 2.37 -36.47
C LYS A 24 -4.20 2.62 -35.91
N PHE A 25 -4.06 3.48 -34.92
CA PHE A 25 -2.77 3.90 -34.35
C PHE A 25 -2.58 3.45 -32.90
N GLY A 26 -3.30 2.40 -32.47
CA GLY A 26 -3.21 1.87 -31.11
C GLY A 26 -4.13 2.56 -30.08
N GLU A 27 -4.78 3.67 -30.45
CA GLU A 27 -5.77 4.33 -29.59
C GLU A 27 -7.06 3.51 -29.47
N THR A 28 -7.79 3.71 -28.35
CA THR A 28 -9.09 3.08 -28.13
C THR A 28 -10.21 4.08 -28.37
N LYS A 29 -11.07 3.79 -29.34
CA LYS A 29 -12.33 4.51 -29.55
C LYS A 29 -13.42 3.97 -28.64
N ILE A 30 -13.95 4.82 -27.81
CA ILE A 30 -15.00 4.53 -26.83
C ILE A 30 -16.30 5.13 -27.37
N SER A 31 -17.36 4.31 -27.46
CA SER A 31 -18.70 4.81 -27.79
C SER A 31 -19.68 4.32 -26.71
N VAL A 32 -20.30 5.27 -26.03
CA VAL A 32 -21.20 5.00 -24.90
C VAL A 32 -22.63 5.35 -25.29
N ARG A 33 -23.59 4.53 -24.86
CA ARG A 33 -25.03 4.74 -24.99
C ARG A 33 -25.65 4.58 -23.61
N ALA A 34 -26.57 5.47 -23.26
CA ALA A 34 -27.26 5.46 -21.97
C ALA A 34 -28.78 5.55 -22.15
N VAL A 35 -29.53 4.99 -21.20
CA VAL A 35 -30.98 5.21 -21.04
C VAL A 35 -31.23 6.52 -20.26
N PRO A 36 -32.44 7.08 -20.30
CA PRO A 36 -32.79 8.27 -19.51
C PRO A 36 -32.45 8.10 -18.04
N GLY A 37 -31.83 9.10 -17.43
CA GLY A 37 -31.31 9.06 -16.05
C GLY A 37 -29.83 8.69 -15.93
N TRP A 38 -29.17 8.35 -17.04
CA TRP A 38 -27.73 8.07 -17.13
C TRP A 38 -27.05 8.96 -18.17
N ASP A 39 -25.80 9.36 -17.92
CA ASP A 39 -25.05 10.26 -18.79
C ASP A 39 -23.86 9.56 -19.46
N ALA A 40 -24.03 9.26 -20.77
CA ALA A 40 -22.96 8.69 -21.59
C ALA A 40 -21.82 9.69 -21.83
N ALA A 41 -22.10 10.99 -21.88
CA ALA A 41 -21.09 12.03 -22.09
C ALA A 41 -20.15 12.10 -20.89
N ALA A 42 -20.65 11.94 -19.68
CA ALA A 42 -19.86 11.90 -18.46
C ALA A 42 -18.75 10.83 -18.48
N VAL A 43 -19.06 9.64 -18.98
CA VAL A 43 -18.06 8.56 -19.13
C VAL A 43 -17.04 8.92 -20.20
N CYS A 44 -17.48 9.42 -21.35
CA CYS A 44 -16.59 9.72 -22.47
C CYS A 44 -15.66 10.91 -22.20
N GLN A 45 -16.09 11.88 -21.43
CA GLN A 45 -15.29 13.07 -21.08
C GLN A 45 -14.02 12.70 -20.30
N ARG A 46 -14.02 11.64 -19.47
CA ARG A 46 -12.84 11.15 -18.78
C ARG A 46 -11.71 10.71 -19.72
N PHE A 47 -12.07 10.33 -20.94
CA PHE A 47 -11.14 9.95 -21.99
C PHE A 47 -10.90 11.06 -23.01
N GLY A 48 -11.20 12.33 -22.65
CA GLY A 48 -11.04 13.49 -23.52
C GLY A 48 -12.05 13.52 -24.67
N GLY A 49 -13.20 12.85 -24.51
CA GLY A 49 -14.31 12.85 -25.46
C GLY A 49 -15.51 13.66 -24.97
N GLY A 50 -16.66 13.51 -25.61
CA GLY A 50 -17.91 14.18 -25.26
C GLY A 50 -19.06 13.69 -26.11
N GLY A 51 -20.23 14.31 -25.98
CA GLY A 51 -21.42 13.99 -26.72
C GLY A 51 -22.69 14.38 -25.95
N HIS A 52 -23.79 13.79 -26.33
CA HIS A 52 -25.09 13.96 -25.66
C HIS A 52 -25.23 12.98 -24.51
N PRO A 53 -25.98 13.26 -23.42
CA PRO A 53 -26.18 12.34 -22.29
C PRO A 53 -26.65 10.94 -22.72
N GLY A 54 -27.44 10.80 -23.74
CA GLY A 54 -27.88 9.50 -24.26
C GLY A 54 -26.88 8.79 -25.20
N ALA A 55 -25.88 9.52 -25.73
CA ALA A 55 -24.92 8.98 -26.69
C ALA A 55 -23.65 9.83 -26.79
N ALA A 56 -22.52 9.29 -26.43
CA ALA A 56 -21.24 9.98 -26.44
C ALA A 56 -20.10 9.11 -26.97
N GLY A 57 -18.97 9.75 -27.31
CA GLY A 57 -17.77 9.08 -27.79
C GLY A 57 -16.50 9.74 -27.30
N ALA A 58 -15.44 8.94 -27.14
CA ALA A 58 -14.12 9.39 -26.76
C ALA A 58 -13.06 8.62 -27.54
N THR A 59 -11.83 9.13 -27.54
CA THR A 59 -10.66 8.42 -28.01
C THR A 59 -9.61 8.42 -26.90
N SER A 60 -9.40 7.28 -26.26
CA SER A 60 -8.32 7.12 -25.30
C SER A 60 -6.99 6.89 -26.04
N ARG A 61 -5.92 7.49 -25.56
CA ARG A 61 -4.55 7.19 -26.05
C ARG A 61 -4.02 5.84 -25.56
N LEU A 62 -4.71 5.26 -24.58
CA LEU A 62 -4.41 3.91 -24.07
C LEU A 62 -4.95 2.85 -25.03
N SER A 63 -4.32 1.69 -25.05
CA SER A 63 -4.84 0.53 -25.73
C SER A 63 -6.21 0.10 -25.18
N LEU A 64 -6.92 -0.74 -25.91
CA LEU A 64 -8.21 -1.26 -25.46
C LEU A 64 -8.11 -1.93 -24.08
N GLU A 65 -7.10 -2.76 -23.90
CA GLU A 65 -6.87 -3.52 -22.67
C GLU A 65 -6.56 -2.60 -21.48
N GLU A 66 -5.67 -1.61 -21.67
CA GLU A 66 -5.33 -0.62 -20.64
C GLU A 66 -6.55 0.25 -20.27
N THR A 67 -7.39 0.60 -21.23
CA THR A 67 -8.59 1.40 -20.98
C THR A 67 -9.63 0.63 -20.16
N VAL A 68 -9.85 -0.66 -20.47
CA VAL A 68 -10.72 -1.54 -19.67
C VAL A 68 -10.17 -1.68 -18.26
N LYS A 69 -8.88 -1.99 -18.14
CA LYS A 69 -8.21 -2.16 -16.85
C LYS A 69 -8.31 -0.91 -15.96
N LEU A 70 -8.17 0.27 -16.53
CA LEU A 70 -8.30 1.53 -15.79
C LEU A 70 -9.73 1.76 -15.26
N LEU A 71 -10.76 1.43 -16.05
CA LEU A 71 -12.16 1.50 -15.59
C LEU A 71 -12.44 0.48 -14.48
N GLU A 72 -11.95 -0.74 -14.64
CA GLU A 72 -12.04 -1.79 -13.62
C GLU A 72 -11.37 -1.33 -12.31
N GLU A 73 -10.17 -0.77 -12.40
CA GLU A 73 -9.43 -0.27 -11.23
C GLU A 73 -10.22 0.81 -10.47
N TYR A 74 -10.86 1.75 -11.16
CA TYR A 74 -11.64 2.80 -10.49
C TYR A 74 -12.90 2.26 -9.81
N ILE A 75 -13.63 1.35 -10.48
CA ILE A 75 -14.83 0.76 -9.92
C ILE A 75 -14.48 -0.11 -8.70
N LEU A 76 -13.47 -0.97 -8.82
CA LEU A 76 -13.02 -1.83 -7.73
C LEU A 76 -12.53 -1.02 -6.54
N LYS A 77 -11.71 0.01 -6.77
CA LYS A 77 -11.22 0.88 -5.71
C LYS A 77 -12.36 1.56 -4.94
N LEU A 78 -13.34 2.11 -5.65
CA LEU A 78 -14.50 2.75 -5.01
C LEU A 78 -15.40 1.73 -4.29
N TYR A 79 -15.54 0.53 -4.84
CA TYR A 79 -16.25 -0.56 -4.19
C TYR A 79 -15.57 -0.98 -2.88
N GLU A 80 -14.25 -1.18 -2.88
CA GLU A 80 -13.47 -1.51 -1.68
C GLU A 80 -13.63 -0.46 -0.59
N PHE A 81 -13.62 0.83 -0.97
CA PHE A 81 -13.85 1.90 -0.01
C PHE A 81 -15.29 1.90 0.53
N CYS A 82 -16.30 1.81 -0.33
CA CYS A 82 -17.68 1.88 0.13
C CYS A 82 -18.07 0.70 1.01
N ILE A 83 -17.54 -0.51 0.74
CA ILE A 83 -17.85 -1.71 1.53
C ILE A 83 -17.22 -1.66 2.94
N SER A 84 -16.26 -0.78 3.20
CA SER A 84 -15.73 -0.54 4.55
C SER A 84 -16.65 0.30 5.44
N TYR A 85 -17.75 0.81 4.88
CA TYR A 85 -18.78 1.53 5.63
C TYR A 85 -19.95 0.64 6.00
N PRO A 86 -20.57 0.88 7.15
CA PRO A 86 -21.76 0.14 7.59
C PRO A 86 -22.90 0.18 6.56
N TRP A 87 -23.03 1.32 5.85
CA TRP A 87 -24.03 1.55 4.79
C TRP A 87 -23.35 2.05 3.52
N PRO A 88 -22.83 1.13 2.67
CA PRO A 88 -22.06 1.46 1.47
C PRO A 88 -22.76 2.43 0.51
N GLU A 89 -24.06 2.25 0.29
CA GLU A 89 -24.85 3.08 -0.62
C GLU A 89 -24.97 4.51 -0.14
N GLU A 90 -25.10 4.72 1.16
CA GLU A 90 -25.15 6.07 1.75
C GLU A 90 -23.85 6.82 1.60
N TRP A 91 -22.73 6.14 1.78
CA TRP A 91 -21.42 6.72 1.55
C TRP A 91 -21.27 7.16 0.09
N LEU A 92 -21.71 6.32 -0.88
CA LEU A 92 -21.70 6.66 -2.29
C LEU A 92 -22.62 7.85 -2.61
N LEU A 93 -23.83 7.88 -2.04
CA LEU A 93 -24.77 9.00 -2.20
C LEU A 93 -24.23 10.27 -1.52
N GLY A 94 -23.61 10.17 -0.36
CA GLY A 94 -22.91 11.27 0.30
C GLY A 94 -21.84 11.89 -0.60
N CYS A 95 -21.01 11.05 -1.24
CA CYS A 95 -20.00 11.49 -2.20
C CYS A 95 -20.62 12.22 -3.43
N ILE A 96 -21.79 11.81 -3.90
CA ILE A 96 -22.52 12.51 -4.97
C ILE A 96 -22.97 13.89 -4.49
N ASN A 97 -23.60 13.96 -3.32
CA ASN A 97 -24.13 15.19 -2.76
C ASN A 97 -23.03 16.22 -2.47
N ASP A 98 -21.87 15.77 -2.04
CA ASP A 98 -20.68 16.62 -1.84
C ASP A 98 -20.22 17.38 -3.10
N TYR A 99 -20.62 16.97 -4.29
CA TYR A 99 -20.33 17.66 -5.54
C TYR A 99 -21.50 18.55 -6.02
N LYS A 100 -22.69 18.41 -5.44
CA LYS A 100 -23.89 19.19 -5.78
C LYS A 100 -24.01 20.49 -4.98
N ILE A 101 -22.88 21.03 -4.51
CA ILE A 101 -22.80 22.29 -3.77
C ILE A 101 -23.31 23.43 -4.63
N THR A 102 -24.23 24.24 -4.09
CA THR A 102 -24.87 25.33 -4.81
C THR A 102 -24.33 26.70 -4.43
N ASP A 103 -23.84 26.84 -3.20
CA ASP A 103 -23.38 28.13 -2.68
C ASP A 103 -22.11 27.99 -1.79
N LYS A 104 -21.57 29.16 -1.41
CA LYS A 104 -20.36 29.26 -0.59
C LYS A 104 -20.57 28.70 0.82
N GLY A 105 -21.74 28.84 1.41
CA GLY A 105 -22.00 28.35 2.76
C GLY A 105 -21.99 26.82 2.83
N GLU A 106 -22.55 26.15 1.82
CA GLU A 106 -22.48 24.71 1.69
C GLU A 106 -21.02 24.25 1.50
N LEU A 107 -20.23 24.97 0.68
CA LEU A 107 -18.82 24.70 0.48
C LEU A 107 -18.03 24.74 1.80
N GLU A 108 -18.23 25.81 2.59
CA GLU A 108 -17.57 26.04 3.86
C GLU A 108 -17.90 25.00 4.93
N ASN A 109 -19.05 24.37 4.82
CA ASN A 109 -19.49 23.32 5.74
C ASN A 109 -18.89 21.94 5.45
N THR A 110 -18.30 21.74 4.27
CA THR A 110 -17.71 20.43 3.90
C THR A 110 -16.50 20.06 4.77
N PRO A 111 -16.30 18.77 5.10
CA PRO A 111 -15.16 18.31 5.90
C PRO A 111 -13.81 18.67 5.27
N TRP A 112 -13.66 18.51 3.95
CA TRP A 112 -12.42 18.79 3.25
C TRP A 112 -12.07 20.28 3.21
N TYR A 113 -13.06 21.18 3.17
CA TYR A 113 -12.82 22.63 3.25
C TYR A 113 -12.31 23.01 4.64
N LYS A 114 -12.96 22.53 5.70
CA LYS A 114 -12.51 22.75 7.08
C LYS A 114 -11.09 22.23 7.31
N TYR A 115 -10.79 21.06 6.76
CA TYR A 115 -9.44 20.50 6.79
C TYR A 115 -8.44 21.43 6.07
N LEU A 116 -8.75 21.91 4.87
CA LEU A 116 -7.89 22.82 4.11
C LEU A 116 -7.58 24.11 4.89
N VAL A 117 -8.60 24.75 5.44
CA VAL A 117 -8.41 25.98 6.23
C VAL A 117 -7.47 25.71 7.43
N ASN A 118 -7.70 24.61 8.15
CA ASN A 118 -6.82 24.22 9.26
C ASN A 118 -5.40 23.89 8.78
N TYR A 119 -5.26 23.19 7.66
CA TYR A 119 -3.96 22.88 7.08
C TYR A 119 -3.17 24.14 6.70
N ILE A 120 -3.79 25.08 5.98
CA ILE A 120 -3.16 26.38 5.65
C ILE A 120 -2.72 27.08 6.93
N ARG A 121 -3.55 27.11 7.96
CA ARG A 121 -3.22 27.72 9.24
C ARG A 121 -2.02 27.06 9.92
N THR A 122 -1.97 25.74 9.93
CA THR A 122 -0.83 24.98 10.47
C THR A 122 0.47 25.29 9.70
N MET A 123 0.41 25.37 8.38
CA MET A 123 1.57 25.70 7.55
C MET A 123 2.06 27.15 7.78
N ILE A 124 1.12 28.09 7.97
CA ILE A 124 1.50 29.47 8.34
C ILE A 124 2.13 29.51 9.74
N GLN A 125 1.63 28.69 10.68
CA GLN A 125 2.24 28.55 12.02
C GLN A 125 3.68 28.02 11.93
N GLU A 126 3.95 27.04 11.08
CA GLU A 126 5.30 26.55 10.81
C GLU A 126 6.20 27.65 10.22
N CYS A 127 5.66 28.46 9.30
CA CYS A 127 6.36 29.63 8.77
C CYS A 127 6.72 30.62 9.88
N MET A 128 5.80 30.85 10.82
CA MET A 128 5.99 31.71 11.98
C MET A 128 7.14 31.21 12.85
N GLU A 129 7.14 29.94 13.22
CA GLU A 129 8.21 29.34 14.05
C GLU A 129 9.59 29.46 13.40
N LYS A 130 9.66 29.21 12.07
CA LYS A 130 10.91 29.41 11.30
C LYS A 130 11.39 30.87 11.31
N LEU A 131 10.45 31.81 11.20
CA LEU A 131 10.78 33.23 11.17
C LEU A 131 11.19 33.71 12.54
N GLU A 132 10.53 33.31 13.62
CA GLU A 132 10.92 33.58 14.99
C GLU A 132 12.32 33.05 15.32
N PHE A 133 12.62 31.83 14.80
CA PHE A 133 13.95 31.28 14.93
C PHE A 133 15.01 32.14 14.19
N ALA A 134 14.67 32.61 12.99
CA ALA A 134 15.55 33.53 12.22
C ALA A 134 15.77 34.86 12.97
N ILE A 135 14.76 35.40 13.64
CA ILE A 135 14.84 36.60 14.47
C ILE A 135 15.78 36.35 15.64
N ARG A 136 15.61 35.28 16.42
CA ARG A 136 16.48 34.90 17.53
C ARG A 136 17.96 34.75 17.08
N ILE A 137 18.22 34.22 15.86
CA ILE A 137 19.58 34.17 15.32
C ILE A 137 20.09 35.58 15.00
N SER A 138 19.25 36.47 14.46
CA SER A 138 19.66 37.84 14.09
C SER A 138 19.96 38.73 15.29
N GLU A 139 19.39 38.46 16.46
CA GLU A 139 19.61 39.18 17.73
C GLU A 139 20.88 38.71 18.47
N ARG A 140 21.53 37.64 18.03
CA ARG A 140 22.79 37.20 18.66
C ARG A 140 23.90 38.26 18.48
N PRO A 141 24.89 38.33 19.39
CA PRO A 141 26.01 39.26 19.26
C PRO A 141 26.78 39.12 17.94
N ASP A 142 26.84 37.88 17.38
CA ASP A 142 27.47 37.56 16.10
C ASP A 142 26.43 37.40 14.97
N GLY A 143 25.16 37.70 15.24
CA GLY A 143 24.05 37.52 14.32
C GLY A 143 23.91 38.64 13.27
N PRO A 144 23.17 38.42 12.21
CA PRO A 144 22.93 39.39 11.15
C PRO A 144 21.85 40.44 11.57
N TYR A 145 22.13 41.26 12.56
CA TYR A 145 21.22 42.25 13.11
C TYR A 145 20.55 43.18 12.10
N MET A 146 21.22 43.39 10.95
CA MET A 146 20.66 44.20 9.86
C MET A 146 19.39 43.61 9.22
N TYR A 147 19.07 42.36 9.50
CA TYR A 147 17.86 41.68 8.98
C TYR A 147 16.66 41.82 9.95
N GLY A 148 16.89 42.16 11.23
CA GLY A 148 15.90 42.14 12.30
C GLY A 148 14.61 42.88 11.96
N GLU A 149 14.68 44.19 11.61
CA GLU A 149 13.50 45.02 11.31
C GLU A 149 12.62 44.42 10.17
N MET A 150 13.27 43.83 9.19
CA MET A 150 12.56 43.22 8.06
C MET A 150 11.91 41.91 8.47
N LEU A 151 12.61 41.10 9.26
CA LEU A 151 12.07 39.84 9.75
C LEU A 151 10.85 40.07 10.68
N GLU A 152 10.90 41.10 11.51
CA GLU A 152 9.75 41.49 12.34
C GLU A 152 8.53 41.91 11.49
N ARG A 153 8.72 42.72 10.47
CA ARG A 153 7.62 43.03 9.51
C ARG A 153 7.04 41.82 8.81
N GLU A 154 7.89 40.88 8.45
CA GLU A 154 7.45 39.60 7.84
C GLU A 154 6.71 38.74 8.87
N LYS A 155 7.09 38.80 10.15
CA LYS A 155 6.37 38.17 11.26
C LYS A 155 4.97 38.75 11.44
N GLU A 156 4.85 40.08 11.51
CA GLU A 156 3.56 40.78 11.59
C GLU A 156 2.63 40.39 10.43
N MET A 157 3.17 40.28 9.22
CA MET A 157 2.41 39.80 8.06
C MET A 157 1.88 38.38 8.26
N LEU A 158 2.67 37.44 8.84
CA LEU A 158 2.22 36.07 9.13
C LEU A 158 1.18 36.06 10.28
N GLU A 159 1.33 36.93 11.30
CA GLU A 159 0.34 37.09 12.37
C GLU A 159 -1.03 37.52 11.82
N ASP A 160 -1.04 38.40 10.82
CA ASP A 160 -2.26 38.82 10.15
C ASP A 160 -2.89 37.66 9.36
N LEU A 161 -2.07 36.84 8.70
CA LEU A 161 -2.56 35.63 7.99
C LEU A 161 -3.16 34.60 8.96
N LEU A 162 -2.64 34.44 10.16
CA LEU A 162 -3.16 33.52 11.17
C LEU A 162 -4.56 33.90 11.69
N LYS A 163 -5.02 35.13 11.48
CA LYS A 163 -6.39 35.59 11.81
C LYS A 163 -7.44 35.00 10.85
N GLY A 164 -7.03 34.47 9.69
CA GLY A 164 -7.89 33.90 8.66
C GLY A 164 -8.66 32.67 9.11
N GLN A 165 -9.92 32.57 8.73
CA GLN A 165 -10.83 31.47 9.02
C GLN A 165 -11.55 30.93 7.78
N THR A 166 -11.38 31.58 6.62
CA THR A 166 -12.02 31.20 5.37
C THR A 166 -11.03 31.20 4.20
N LEU A 167 -11.33 30.40 3.19
CA LEU A 167 -10.52 30.32 1.97
C LEU A 167 -10.53 31.68 1.23
N ASP A 168 -11.65 32.39 1.28
CA ASP A 168 -11.79 33.73 0.69
C ASP A 168 -10.82 34.73 1.30
N PHE A 169 -10.72 34.72 2.64
CA PHE A 169 -9.72 35.55 3.34
C PHE A 169 -8.31 35.19 2.83
N TYR A 170 -7.93 33.92 2.80
CA TYR A 170 -6.60 33.52 2.35
C TYR A 170 -6.36 33.87 0.88
N TYR A 171 -7.35 33.64 0.00
CA TYR A 171 -7.26 34.00 -1.41
C TYR A 171 -6.90 35.48 -1.59
N GLN A 172 -7.61 36.39 -0.92
CA GLN A 172 -7.37 37.82 -0.97
C GLN A 172 -6.09 38.27 -0.26
N ALA A 173 -5.77 37.66 0.87
CA ALA A 173 -4.60 38.01 1.66
C ALA A 173 -3.29 37.60 0.97
N PHE A 174 -3.26 36.44 0.33
CA PHE A 174 -2.07 35.94 -0.38
C PHE A 174 -1.75 36.73 -1.64
N GLU A 175 -2.71 37.43 -2.24
CA GLU A 175 -2.44 38.39 -3.33
C GLU A 175 -1.60 39.59 -2.88
N LYS A 176 -1.68 39.94 -1.59
CA LYS A 176 -1.01 41.12 -1.00
C LYS A 176 0.34 40.77 -0.36
N ILE A 177 0.69 39.49 -0.26
CA ILE A 177 1.97 39.07 0.33
C ILE A 177 3.14 39.60 -0.51
N SER A 178 4.03 40.33 0.12
CA SER A 178 5.26 40.78 -0.51
C SER A 178 6.45 40.71 0.46
N PHE A 179 7.52 40.14 0.00
CA PHE A 179 8.76 40.02 0.77
C PHE A 179 9.76 41.08 0.33
N GLY A 180 10.25 41.86 1.30
CA GLY A 180 11.27 42.89 1.07
C GLY A 180 12.60 42.25 0.55
N ARG A 181 13.46 43.10 -0.01
CA ARG A 181 14.82 42.72 -0.36
C ARG A 181 15.71 42.75 0.87
N LEU A 182 16.51 41.70 1.11
CA LEU A 182 17.50 41.67 2.21
C LEU A 182 18.51 42.82 2.09
N PRO A 183 18.80 43.52 3.17
CA PRO A 183 19.84 44.57 3.19
C PRO A 183 21.19 43.99 2.72
N ALA A 184 21.84 44.70 1.81
CA ALA A 184 23.13 44.28 1.25
C ALA A 184 24.35 44.66 2.13
N LYS A 185 24.12 45.18 3.34
CA LYS A 185 25.16 45.62 4.26
C LYS A 185 26.08 44.45 4.61
N LYS A 186 27.36 44.60 4.33
CA LYS A 186 28.41 43.68 4.78
C LYS A 186 28.98 44.22 6.09
N ASP A 187 29.09 43.35 7.08
CA ASP A 187 29.65 43.64 8.38
C ASP A 187 30.49 42.41 8.79
N ASP A 188 31.76 42.63 9.02
CA ASP A 188 32.74 41.60 9.34
C ASP A 188 32.56 41.02 10.77
N THR A 189 31.75 41.68 11.61
CA THR A 189 31.41 41.18 12.94
C THR A 189 30.32 40.10 12.88
N VAL A 190 29.62 39.98 11.78
CA VAL A 190 28.54 39.01 11.58
C VAL A 190 29.10 37.67 11.14
N ASN A 191 28.79 36.65 11.89
CA ASN A 191 29.11 35.27 11.56
C ASN A 191 28.42 34.84 10.23
N VAL A 192 29.23 34.37 9.29
CA VAL A 192 28.74 33.95 7.95
C VAL A 192 27.70 32.85 8.07
N LEU A 193 27.89 31.88 8.97
CA LEU A 193 26.95 30.76 9.17
C LEU A 193 25.59 31.22 9.72
N CYS A 194 25.60 32.19 10.67
CA CYS A 194 24.35 32.79 11.16
C CYS A 194 23.60 33.51 10.04
N ARG A 195 24.33 34.23 9.19
CA ARG A 195 23.75 34.92 8.03
C ARG A 195 23.13 33.94 7.02
N GLU A 196 23.87 32.89 6.66
CA GLU A 196 23.39 31.85 5.74
C GLU A 196 22.16 31.14 6.31
N LYS A 197 22.15 30.82 7.60
CA LYS A 197 21.00 30.15 8.24
C LYS A 197 19.75 31.00 8.21
N VAL A 198 19.85 32.30 8.54
CA VAL A 198 18.70 33.21 8.45
C VAL A 198 18.18 33.32 7.01
N GLN A 199 19.09 33.43 6.04
CA GLN A 199 18.70 33.48 4.63
C GLN A 199 18.02 32.20 4.19
N GLN A 200 18.48 31.04 4.65
CA GLN A 200 17.90 29.75 4.36
C GLN A 200 16.49 29.62 4.94
N LEU A 201 16.30 29.89 6.25
CA LEU A 201 15.00 29.86 6.91
C LEU A 201 13.98 30.75 6.22
N ARG A 202 14.38 31.96 5.88
CA ARG A 202 13.51 32.88 5.13
C ARG A 202 13.18 32.38 3.72
N LYS A 203 14.11 31.71 3.04
CA LYS A 203 13.86 31.08 1.73
C LYS A 203 12.84 29.96 1.85
N GLU A 204 12.95 29.16 2.91
CA GLU A 204 11.99 28.08 3.22
C GLU A 204 10.58 28.66 3.48
N VAL A 205 10.46 29.73 4.28
CA VAL A 205 9.17 30.41 4.51
C VAL A 205 8.55 30.90 3.21
N LYS A 206 9.34 31.55 2.35
CA LYS A 206 8.85 32.02 1.05
C LYS A 206 8.34 30.87 0.19
N LYS A 207 9.10 29.78 0.11
CA LYS A 207 8.73 28.61 -0.66
C LYS A 207 7.45 27.98 -0.14
N LEU A 208 7.30 27.83 1.18
CA LEU A 208 6.08 27.27 1.78
C LEU A 208 4.83 28.11 1.46
N LEU A 209 4.92 29.44 1.53
CA LEU A 209 3.80 30.30 1.17
C LEU A 209 3.49 30.27 -0.34
N GLU A 210 4.51 30.17 -1.18
CA GLU A 210 4.34 30.02 -2.63
C GLU A 210 3.67 28.68 -2.95
N ASP A 211 4.10 27.59 -2.32
CA ASP A 211 3.52 26.25 -2.47
C ASP A 211 2.03 26.23 -2.05
N ILE A 212 1.66 26.92 -0.95
CA ILE A 212 0.28 27.09 -0.52
C ILE A 212 -0.52 27.82 -1.60
N ARG A 213 -0.01 28.95 -2.10
CA ARG A 213 -0.66 29.77 -3.14
C ARG A 213 -0.89 28.97 -4.40
N GLU A 214 0.16 28.31 -4.91
CA GLU A 214 0.10 27.57 -6.18
C GLU A 214 -0.76 26.31 -6.09
N THR A 215 -0.85 25.70 -4.90
CA THR A 215 -1.60 24.46 -4.75
C THR A 215 -3.07 24.69 -4.43
N TYR A 216 -3.40 25.68 -3.60
CA TYR A 216 -4.73 25.83 -3.01
C TYR A 216 -5.45 27.13 -3.32
N LEU A 217 -4.73 28.19 -3.67
CA LEU A 217 -5.28 29.56 -3.77
C LEU A 217 -5.22 30.13 -5.21
N LEU A 218 -5.15 29.27 -6.22
CA LEU A 218 -5.21 29.69 -7.65
C LEU A 218 -6.61 30.10 -8.12
N LEU A 219 -7.64 29.63 -7.42
CA LEU A 219 -9.03 29.83 -7.79
C LEU A 219 -9.80 30.50 -6.66
N SER A 220 -10.68 31.42 -6.99
CA SER A 220 -11.62 31.96 -6.01
C SER A 220 -12.61 30.88 -5.53
N PRO A 221 -13.23 31.00 -4.35
CA PRO A 221 -14.24 30.06 -3.87
C PRO A 221 -15.40 29.85 -4.84
N GLU A 222 -15.80 30.90 -5.58
CA GLU A 222 -16.86 30.83 -6.61
C GLU A 222 -16.42 29.96 -7.79
N GLN A 223 -15.20 30.11 -8.27
CA GLN A 223 -14.62 29.27 -9.33
C GLN A 223 -14.45 27.80 -8.89
N VAL A 224 -14.14 27.58 -7.61
CA VAL A 224 -14.09 26.22 -7.04
C VAL A 224 -15.48 25.58 -7.08
N THR A 225 -16.52 26.30 -6.63
CA THR A 225 -17.92 25.84 -6.65
C THR A 225 -18.36 25.52 -8.08
N GLU A 226 -18.13 26.41 -9.03
CA GLU A 226 -18.46 26.21 -10.46
C GLU A 226 -17.80 24.94 -11.03
N ARG A 227 -16.51 24.72 -10.73
CA ARG A 227 -15.81 23.51 -11.18
C ARG A 227 -16.36 22.24 -10.54
N MET A 228 -16.77 22.29 -9.26
CA MET A 228 -17.39 21.15 -8.59
C MET A 228 -18.76 20.83 -9.22
N GLN A 229 -19.60 21.84 -9.48
CA GLN A 229 -20.89 21.66 -10.15
C GLN A 229 -20.72 21.06 -11.56
N THR A 230 -19.74 21.53 -12.31
CA THR A 230 -19.42 20.96 -13.64
C THR A 230 -18.98 19.51 -13.54
N ALA A 231 -18.26 19.12 -12.50
CA ALA A 231 -17.81 17.75 -12.29
C ALA A 231 -18.90 16.81 -11.70
N ALA A 232 -19.94 17.35 -11.06
CA ALA A 232 -20.97 16.59 -10.35
C ALA A 232 -21.64 15.49 -11.21
N PRO A 233 -22.09 15.73 -12.47
CA PRO A 233 -22.69 14.68 -13.29
C PRO A 233 -21.75 13.51 -13.59
N HIS A 234 -20.44 13.80 -13.70
CA HIS A 234 -19.43 12.79 -13.97
C HIS A 234 -19.17 11.90 -12.76
N VAL A 235 -19.12 12.52 -11.58
CA VAL A 235 -19.03 11.82 -10.30
C VAL A 235 -20.25 10.93 -10.09
N GLU A 236 -21.44 11.50 -10.27
CA GLU A 236 -22.70 10.76 -10.12
C GLU A 236 -22.75 9.53 -11.04
N THR A 237 -22.35 9.67 -12.29
CA THR A 237 -22.33 8.55 -13.23
C THR A 237 -21.35 7.45 -12.80
N LEU A 238 -20.14 7.83 -12.37
CA LEU A 238 -19.15 6.85 -11.88
C LEU A 238 -19.67 6.09 -10.65
N LEU A 239 -20.24 6.81 -9.68
CA LEU A 239 -20.71 6.19 -8.44
C LEU A 239 -21.96 5.32 -8.68
N LYS A 240 -22.86 5.69 -9.61
CA LYS A 240 -23.94 4.81 -10.08
C LYS A 240 -23.41 3.52 -10.70
N LEU A 241 -22.28 3.55 -11.43
CA LEU A 241 -21.63 2.34 -11.93
C LEU A 241 -21.14 1.45 -10.80
N VAL A 242 -20.60 2.04 -9.73
CA VAL A 242 -20.17 1.27 -8.54
C VAL A 242 -21.37 0.62 -7.85
N ILE A 243 -22.48 1.32 -7.68
CA ILE A 243 -23.73 0.78 -7.12
C ILE A 243 -24.20 -0.41 -7.98
N SER A 244 -24.28 -0.23 -9.30
CA SER A 244 -24.71 -1.29 -10.21
C SER A 244 -23.73 -2.48 -10.24
N TYR A 245 -22.44 -2.23 -10.07
CA TYR A 245 -21.45 -3.30 -9.91
C TYR A 245 -21.70 -4.11 -8.63
N LYS A 246 -21.90 -3.41 -7.49
CA LYS A 246 -22.20 -4.04 -6.20
C LYS A 246 -23.44 -4.92 -6.29
N GLU A 247 -24.56 -4.39 -6.80
CA GLU A 247 -25.81 -5.13 -6.96
C GLU A 247 -25.61 -6.42 -7.77
N LYS A 248 -24.90 -6.34 -8.91
CA LYS A 248 -24.61 -7.51 -9.75
C LYS A 248 -23.66 -8.50 -9.11
N LEU A 249 -22.69 -8.01 -8.32
CA LEU A 249 -21.78 -8.86 -7.57
C LEU A 249 -22.56 -9.63 -6.50
N ASP A 250 -23.42 -8.94 -5.75
CA ASP A 250 -24.25 -9.53 -4.71
C ASP A 250 -25.24 -10.57 -5.31
N GLU A 251 -25.86 -10.28 -6.47
CA GLU A 251 -26.70 -11.23 -7.21
C GLU A 251 -25.92 -12.47 -7.61
N LYS A 252 -24.69 -12.27 -8.15
CA LYS A 252 -23.83 -13.37 -8.57
C LYS A 252 -23.39 -14.22 -7.38
N LYS A 253 -22.94 -13.60 -6.27
CA LYS A 253 -22.58 -14.31 -5.04
C LYS A 253 -23.74 -15.18 -4.53
N ARG A 254 -24.97 -14.64 -4.48
CA ARG A 254 -26.17 -15.41 -4.09
C ARG A 254 -26.45 -16.60 -5.01
N LYS A 255 -26.29 -16.40 -6.32
CA LYS A 255 -26.51 -17.46 -7.32
C LYS A 255 -25.47 -18.59 -7.19
N GLU A 256 -24.22 -18.22 -6.87
CA GLU A 256 -23.11 -19.16 -6.70
C GLU A 256 -23.02 -19.73 -5.27
N ASN A 257 -23.87 -19.25 -4.33
CA ASN A 257 -23.81 -19.58 -2.89
C ASN A 257 -22.44 -19.35 -2.26
N ILE A 258 -21.81 -18.21 -2.58
CA ILE A 258 -20.50 -17.80 -2.03
C ILE A 258 -20.64 -16.51 -1.27
N ILE A 259 -19.81 -16.33 -0.24
CA ILE A 259 -19.67 -15.11 0.55
C ILE A 259 -18.18 -14.80 0.72
N ASP A 260 -17.82 -13.53 0.88
CA ASP A 260 -16.50 -13.12 1.31
C ASP A 260 -16.52 -12.59 2.76
N PHE A 261 -15.36 -12.16 3.27
CA PHE A 261 -15.24 -11.66 4.63
C PHE A 261 -16.08 -10.40 4.88
N HIS A 262 -16.17 -9.50 3.89
CA HIS A 262 -17.00 -8.30 4.02
C HIS A 262 -18.49 -8.64 4.06
N ASP A 263 -18.92 -9.65 3.32
CA ASP A 263 -20.32 -10.11 3.39
C ASP A 263 -20.66 -10.59 4.79
N MET A 264 -19.73 -11.32 5.46
CA MET A 264 -19.96 -11.79 6.84
C MET A 264 -20.11 -10.61 7.81
N GLU A 265 -19.27 -9.60 7.72
CA GLU A 265 -19.36 -8.40 8.54
C GLU A 265 -20.68 -7.64 8.28
N HIS A 266 -21.07 -7.45 7.02
CA HIS A 266 -22.33 -6.77 6.66
C HIS A 266 -23.58 -7.57 7.03
N PHE A 267 -23.54 -8.91 6.92
CA PHE A 267 -24.65 -9.76 7.37
C PHE A 267 -24.80 -9.68 8.89
N ALA A 268 -23.69 -9.74 9.63
CA ALA A 268 -23.72 -9.55 11.08
C ALA A 268 -24.32 -8.18 11.45
N LEU A 269 -23.87 -7.10 10.76
CA LEU A 269 -24.40 -5.76 10.98
C LEU A 269 -25.92 -5.68 10.72
N ASN A 270 -26.41 -6.27 9.61
CA ASN A 270 -27.82 -6.28 9.24
C ASN A 270 -28.69 -7.14 10.19
N ILE A 271 -28.12 -8.16 10.83
CA ILE A 271 -28.78 -8.96 11.86
C ILE A 271 -28.87 -8.17 13.16
N LEU A 272 -27.81 -7.47 13.54
CA LEU A 272 -27.68 -6.81 14.85
C LEU A 272 -28.31 -5.42 14.87
N LEU A 273 -28.35 -4.71 13.76
CA LEU A 273 -28.83 -3.33 13.70
C LEU A 273 -29.99 -3.19 12.73
N LYS A 274 -30.97 -2.38 13.11
CA LYS A 274 -32.10 -1.96 12.26
C LYS A 274 -32.00 -0.49 11.99
N LYS A 275 -31.99 -0.12 10.71
CA LYS A 275 -32.07 1.26 10.29
C LYS A 275 -33.54 1.68 10.16
N GLN A 276 -33.89 2.79 10.77
CA GLN A 276 -35.22 3.38 10.74
C GLN A 276 -35.38 4.31 9.51
N GLU A 277 -36.60 4.67 9.16
CA GLU A 277 -36.88 5.57 8.02
C GLU A 277 -36.30 6.98 8.21
N ASP A 278 -36.16 7.43 9.48
CA ASP A 278 -35.53 8.71 9.83
C ASP A 278 -34.00 8.71 9.78
N GLY A 279 -33.40 7.58 9.39
CA GLY A 279 -31.95 7.39 9.35
C GLY A 279 -31.31 6.99 10.68
N SER A 280 -32.07 6.94 11.78
CA SER A 280 -31.57 6.45 13.07
C SER A 280 -31.30 4.94 13.02
N VAL A 281 -30.34 4.50 13.82
CA VAL A 281 -29.93 3.09 13.89
C VAL A 281 -30.27 2.56 15.27
N THR A 282 -31.01 1.45 15.35
CA THR A 282 -31.43 0.85 16.60
C THR A 282 -30.98 -0.61 16.67
N ALA A 283 -30.73 -1.10 17.89
CA ALA A 283 -30.41 -2.50 18.12
C ALA A 283 -31.61 -3.40 17.79
N SER A 284 -31.34 -4.51 17.11
CA SER A 284 -32.33 -5.57 16.88
C SER A 284 -32.58 -6.41 18.13
N GLU A 285 -33.58 -7.29 18.12
CA GLU A 285 -33.79 -8.25 19.20
C GLU A 285 -32.58 -9.19 19.36
N ALA A 286 -31.94 -9.62 18.26
CA ALA A 286 -30.73 -10.42 18.34
C ALA A 286 -29.59 -9.68 19.04
N ALA A 287 -29.40 -8.39 18.77
CA ALA A 287 -28.42 -7.58 19.49
C ALA A 287 -28.71 -7.48 20.98
N LYS A 288 -29.97 -7.30 21.35
CA LYS A 288 -30.40 -7.27 22.77
C LYS A 288 -30.15 -8.61 23.49
N GLU A 289 -30.36 -9.74 22.81
CA GLU A 289 -30.03 -11.07 23.33
C GLU A 289 -28.52 -11.19 23.61
N TYR A 290 -27.66 -10.74 22.67
CA TYR A 290 -26.21 -10.73 22.89
C TYR A 290 -25.79 -9.77 24.00
N ARG A 291 -26.41 -8.59 24.12
CA ARG A 291 -26.16 -7.66 25.25
C ARG A 291 -26.47 -8.27 26.61
N ALA A 292 -27.53 -9.06 26.67
CA ALA A 292 -27.88 -9.77 27.87
C ALA A 292 -26.95 -10.97 28.16
N TYR A 293 -26.41 -11.58 27.10
CA TYR A 293 -25.55 -12.75 27.21
C TYR A 293 -24.09 -12.40 27.54
N PHE A 294 -23.55 -11.35 26.95
CA PHE A 294 -22.15 -10.95 27.17
C PHE A 294 -22.02 -10.11 28.45
N GLU A 295 -21.28 -10.62 29.43
CA GLU A 295 -20.93 -9.86 30.62
C GLU A 295 -19.79 -8.89 30.31
N GLU A 296 -18.77 -9.34 29.56
CA GLU A 296 -17.61 -8.57 29.14
C GLU A 296 -17.26 -8.88 27.69
N ILE A 297 -16.77 -7.87 26.95
CA ILE A 297 -16.30 -7.96 25.57
C ILE A 297 -14.85 -7.51 25.57
N LEU A 298 -13.95 -8.47 25.32
CA LEU A 298 -12.50 -8.25 25.34
C LEU A 298 -11.99 -8.13 23.91
N ILE A 299 -11.35 -7.01 23.57
CA ILE A 299 -10.92 -6.67 22.22
C ILE A 299 -9.43 -6.40 22.26
N ASP A 300 -8.66 -7.21 21.53
CA ASP A 300 -7.23 -7.00 21.33
C ASP A 300 -6.97 -6.27 20.01
N GLU A 301 -5.81 -5.60 19.89
CA GLU A 301 -5.38 -4.85 18.71
C GLU A 301 -6.44 -3.86 18.19
N TYR A 302 -7.19 -3.22 19.11
CA TYR A 302 -8.34 -2.38 18.77
C TYR A 302 -8.01 -1.23 17.78
N GLN A 303 -6.75 -0.77 17.71
CA GLN A 303 -6.30 0.25 16.75
C GLN A 303 -6.38 -0.21 15.30
N ASP A 304 -6.57 -1.50 15.03
CA ASP A 304 -6.70 -2.05 13.67
C ASP A 304 -8.17 -2.31 13.27
N SER A 305 -9.12 -1.96 14.14
CA SER A 305 -10.55 -2.11 13.86
C SER A 305 -11.01 -1.17 12.75
N ASN A 306 -11.95 -1.64 11.93
CA ASN A 306 -12.66 -0.83 10.95
C ASN A 306 -14.01 -0.33 11.49
N LEU A 307 -14.68 0.54 10.73
CA LEU A 307 -15.93 1.15 11.17
C LEU A 307 -17.07 0.12 11.28
N VAL A 308 -17.14 -0.85 10.38
CA VAL A 308 -18.17 -1.92 10.42
C VAL A 308 -18.03 -2.75 11.69
N GLN A 309 -16.79 -3.13 12.03
CA GLN A 309 -16.49 -3.86 13.25
C GLN A 309 -16.86 -3.05 14.50
N GLU A 310 -16.58 -1.75 14.54
CA GLU A 310 -16.97 -0.89 15.65
C GLU A 310 -18.50 -0.85 15.85
N TYR A 311 -19.26 -0.76 14.75
CA TYR A 311 -20.74 -0.82 14.85
C TYR A 311 -21.26 -2.16 15.34
N ILE A 312 -20.64 -3.27 14.91
CA ILE A 312 -20.97 -4.62 15.41
C ILE A 312 -20.68 -4.73 16.91
N LEU A 313 -19.48 -4.31 17.33
CA LEU A 313 -19.07 -4.34 18.75
C LEU A 313 -19.99 -3.47 19.62
N LYS A 314 -20.33 -2.28 19.14
CA LYS A 314 -21.26 -1.37 19.83
C LYS A 314 -22.67 -1.98 19.91
N ALA A 315 -23.13 -2.64 18.83
CA ALA A 315 -24.46 -3.27 18.81
C ALA A 315 -24.64 -4.33 19.87
N VAL A 316 -23.59 -5.11 20.17
CA VAL A 316 -23.62 -6.21 21.14
C VAL A 316 -23.17 -5.80 22.56
N SER A 317 -22.65 -4.56 22.71
CA SER A 317 -22.26 -4.01 24.01
C SER A 317 -23.44 -3.39 24.74
N GLY A 318 -23.33 -3.25 26.04
CA GLY A 318 -24.35 -2.61 26.88
C GLY A 318 -24.27 -1.09 26.98
N GLU A 319 -23.43 -0.43 26.14
CA GLU A 319 -23.19 1.02 26.28
C GLU A 319 -24.45 1.88 26.14
N GLU A 320 -25.38 1.51 25.26
CA GLU A 320 -26.67 2.23 25.14
C GLU A 320 -27.57 2.10 26.37
N GLU A 321 -27.28 1.12 27.23
CA GLU A 321 -27.99 0.85 28.51
C GLU A 321 -27.12 1.29 29.70
N GLU A 322 -26.10 2.12 29.48
CA GLU A 322 -25.12 2.58 30.46
C GLU A 322 -24.32 1.44 31.14
N LYS A 323 -24.30 0.25 30.54
CA LYS A 323 -23.48 -0.89 30.98
C LYS A 323 -22.17 -0.89 30.13
N TYR A 324 -21.10 -0.35 30.69
CA TYR A 324 -19.80 -0.23 30.01
C TYR A 324 -19.00 -1.53 30.16
N ASN A 325 -19.26 -2.50 29.32
CA ASN A 325 -18.69 -3.86 29.40
C ASN A 325 -17.64 -4.15 28.31
N ARG A 326 -17.08 -3.12 27.66
CA ARG A 326 -15.98 -3.31 26.68
C ARG A 326 -14.63 -3.06 27.31
N PHE A 327 -13.72 -4.01 27.16
CA PHE A 327 -12.31 -3.88 27.50
C PHE A 327 -11.48 -3.93 26.22
N MET A 328 -10.85 -2.82 25.86
CA MET A 328 -10.13 -2.64 24.62
C MET A 328 -8.64 -2.49 24.90
N VAL A 329 -7.81 -3.27 24.23
CA VAL A 329 -6.34 -3.16 24.29
C VAL A 329 -5.82 -2.80 22.93
N GLY A 330 -4.82 -1.90 22.91
CA GLY A 330 -4.21 -1.48 21.63
C GLY A 330 -3.08 -0.48 21.85
N ASP A 331 -2.36 -0.22 20.77
CA ASP A 331 -1.32 0.77 20.68
C ASP A 331 -1.38 1.45 19.31
N VAL A 332 -1.80 2.72 19.27
CA VAL A 332 -1.94 3.46 18.02
C VAL A 332 -0.62 3.56 17.24
N LYS A 333 0.53 3.52 17.95
CA LYS A 333 1.86 3.50 17.34
C LYS A 333 2.12 2.21 16.53
N GLN A 334 1.29 1.18 16.72
CA GLN A 334 1.36 -0.10 16.00
C GLN A 334 0.23 -0.29 14.97
N SER A 335 -0.57 0.74 14.67
CA SER A 335 -1.58 0.70 13.63
C SER A 335 -0.92 0.79 12.25
N ILE A 336 -0.82 -0.32 11.54
CA ILE A 336 -0.13 -0.47 10.25
C ILE A 336 -0.99 -1.14 9.17
N TYR A 337 -2.32 -1.22 9.38
CA TYR A 337 -3.28 -1.85 8.46
C TYR A 337 -4.23 -0.86 7.79
N LYS A 338 -3.78 0.38 7.55
CA LYS A 338 -4.55 1.39 6.82
C LYS A 338 -4.98 0.90 5.42
N PHE A 339 -4.13 0.11 4.75
CA PHE A 339 -4.47 -0.50 3.46
C PHE A 339 -5.64 -1.51 3.54
N ARG A 340 -6.03 -1.96 4.75
CA ARG A 340 -7.25 -2.73 5.05
C ARG A 340 -8.37 -1.87 5.60
N LEU A 341 -8.25 -0.54 5.45
CA LEU A 341 -9.21 0.45 5.93
C LEU A 341 -9.43 0.42 7.45
N ALA A 342 -8.39 -0.01 8.22
CA ALA A 342 -8.35 0.18 9.66
C ALA A 342 -8.42 1.67 10.02
N ARG A 343 -9.10 1.98 11.11
CA ARG A 343 -9.37 3.34 11.56
C ARG A 343 -8.77 3.60 12.95
N PRO A 344 -7.48 3.94 13.04
CA PRO A 344 -6.85 4.27 14.30
C PRO A 344 -7.51 5.45 15.02
N GLU A 345 -8.29 6.27 14.30
CA GLU A 345 -9.07 7.38 14.86
C GLU A 345 -10.09 6.89 15.89
N LEU A 346 -10.66 5.67 15.73
CA LEU A 346 -11.58 5.06 16.70
C LEU A 346 -10.89 4.83 18.06
N PHE A 347 -9.64 4.37 18.02
CA PHE A 347 -8.82 4.22 19.22
C PHE A 347 -8.44 5.58 19.83
N LEU A 348 -8.01 6.52 18.97
CA LEU A 348 -7.61 7.87 19.42
C LEU A 348 -8.78 8.62 20.06
N GLU A 349 -9.99 8.47 19.55
CA GLU A 349 -11.19 9.04 20.18
C GLU A 349 -11.33 8.55 21.63
N LYS A 350 -11.26 7.23 21.85
CA LYS A 350 -11.31 6.64 23.21
C LYS A 350 -10.12 7.10 24.06
N TYR A 351 -8.92 7.14 23.47
CA TYR A 351 -7.70 7.59 24.15
C TYR A 351 -7.81 9.02 24.68
N HIS A 352 -8.48 9.92 23.96
CA HIS A 352 -8.64 11.33 24.35
C HIS A 352 -9.87 11.57 25.21
N THR A 353 -10.91 10.75 25.13
CA THR A 353 -12.16 10.95 25.87
C THR A 353 -12.20 10.21 27.19
N TYR A 354 -11.51 9.05 27.30
CA TYR A 354 -11.49 8.26 28.52
C TYR A 354 -10.51 8.86 29.53
N SER A 355 -10.90 8.85 30.82
CA SER A 355 -10.11 9.40 31.92
C SER A 355 -9.15 8.36 32.54
N ASN A 356 -8.01 8.80 33.04
CA ASN A 356 -7.12 7.98 33.86
C ASN A 356 -7.64 7.77 35.29
N GLU A 357 -8.65 8.55 35.70
CA GLU A 357 -9.29 8.41 37.02
C GLU A 357 -10.27 7.22 37.03
N LYS A 358 -10.67 6.81 38.23
CA LYS A 358 -11.69 5.76 38.38
C LYS A 358 -13.03 6.27 37.86
N GLY A 359 -13.66 5.50 37.01
CA GLY A 359 -14.96 5.80 36.42
C GLY A 359 -15.32 4.74 35.38
N ASP A 360 -16.48 4.88 34.77
CA ASP A 360 -17.01 3.95 33.78
C ASP A 360 -16.24 3.94 32.47
N LEU A 361 -15.74 5.09 32.04
CA LEU A 361 -14.87 5.25 30.86
C LEU A 361 -13.42 5.50 31.29
N ARG A 362 -12.73 4.41 31.61
CA ARG A 362 -11.39 4.46 32.18
C ARG A 362 -10.31 4.11 31.17
N ARG A 363 -9.25 4.93 31.10
CA ARG A 363 -8.01 4.67 30.36
C ARG A 363 -6.91 4.18 31.32
N ILE A 364 -6.19 3.14 30.90
CA ILE A 364 -5.03 2.61 31.64
C ILE A 364 -3.84 2.59 30.69
N ASP A 365 -2.82 3.39 31.01
CA ASP A 365 -1.61 3.48 30.18
C ASP A 365 -0.58 2.43 30.64
N LEU A 366 -0.31 1.44 29.78
CA LEU A 366 0.70 0.42 30.00
C LEU A 366 2.04 0.90 29.41
N ARG A 367 2.92 1.39 30.28
CA ARG A 367 4.19 1.98 29.87
C ARG A 367 5.37 0.98 29.86
N LYS A 368 5.27 -0.10 30.66
CA LYS A 368 6.36 -1.07 30.78
C LYS A 368 6.39 -2.04 29.62
N ASN A 369 7.55 -2.13 28.99
CA ASN A 369 7.84 -3.11 27.96
C ASN A 369 8.59 -4.29 28.58
N PHE A 370 7.96 -5.46 28.59
CA PHE A 370 8.52 -6.72 29.11
C PHE A 370 9.19 -7.59 28.04
N ARG A 371 9.36 -7.05 26.85
CA ARG A 371 9.91 -7.77 25.68
C ARG A 371 11.38 -7.44 25.45
N SER A 372 11.72 -6.17 25.39
CA SER A 372 13.00 -5.71 24.87
C SER A 372 13.95 -5.29 25.98
N ARG A 373 15.26 -5.45 25.74
CA ARG A 373 16.33 -4.87 26.58
C ARG A 373 16.26 -3.36 26.58
N LYS A 374 16.82 -2.75 27.61
CA LYS A 374 16.86 -1.30 27.80
C LYS A 374 17.52 -0.56 26.64
N GLU A 375 18.61 -1.10 26.08
CA GLU A 375 19.37 -0.50 24.98
C GLU A 375 18.52 -0.37 23.71
N VAL A 376 17.68 -1.36 23.42
CA VAL A 376 16.71 -1.32 22.30
C VAL A 376 15.65 -0.26 22.58
N ILE A 377 15.08 -0.25 23.79
CA ILE A 377 14.04 0.68 24.21
C ILE A 377 14.54 2.14 24.15
N ASP A 378 15.75 2.41 24.68
CA ASP A 378 16.35 3.74 24.68
C ASP A 378 16.56 4.26 23.24
N THR A 379 16.95 3.37 22.32
CA THR A 379 17.08 3.72 20.89
C THR A 379 15.73 4.05 20.27
N VAL A 380 14.70 3.23 20.51
CA VAL A 380 13.35 3.48 20.04
C VAL A 380 12.84 4.82 20.57
N ASN A 381 12.98 5.07 21.88
CA ASN A 381 12.56 6.33 22.49
C ASN A 381 13.31 7.53 21.88
N THR A 382 14.64 7.41 21.70
CA THR A 382 15.46 8.50 21.14
C THR A 382 15.02 8.87 19.72
N VAL A 383 14.73 7.88 18.88
CA VAL A 383 14.29 8.12 17.51
C VAL A 383 12.89 8.73 17.50
N PHE A 384 11.91 8.09 18.16
CA PHE A 384 10.50 8.49 18.02
C PHE A 384 10.15 9.77 18.79
N ALA A 385 10.85 10.10 19.87
CA ALA A 385 10.72 11.41 20.51
C ALA A 385 11.04 12.58 19.55
N LYS A 386 11.86 12.33 18.52
CA LYS A 386 12.24 13.34 17.54
C LYS A 386 11.34 13.40 16.31
N ILE A 387 10.83 12.25 15.86
CA ILE A 387 10.14 12.15 14.56
C ILE A 387 8.62 11.93 14.65
N MET A 388 8.09 11.39 15.77
CA MET A 388 6.66 11.12 15.93
C MET A 388 5.98 12.27 16.67
N ARG A 389 5.25 13.09 15.93
CA ARG A 389 4.50 14.24 16.44
C ARG A 389 3.01 14.04 16.23
N LYS A 390 2.18 14.82 16.95
CA LYS A 390 0.72 14.76 16.82
C LYS A 390 0.24 15.00 15.39
N GLU A 391 0.87 15.94 14.69
CA GLU A 391 0.58 16.32 13.30
C GLU A 391 0.98 15.22 12.30
N LEU A 392 1.97 14.41 12.67
CA LEU A 392 2.49 13.32 11.86
C LEU A 392 2.58 12.04 12.71
N GLY A 393 1.54 11.26 12.73
CA GLY A 393 1.45 10.02 13.53
C GLY A 393 0.19 9.93 14.38
N GLY A 394 -0.50 11.06 14.59
CA GLY A 394 -1.74 11.15 15.37
C GLY A 394 -1.53 11.20 16.89
N ILE A 395 -0.31 10.97 17.38
CA ILE A 395 0.05 11.01 18.80
C ILE A 395 1.43 11.66 18.96
N ALA A 396 1.59 12.49 19.99
CA ALA A 396 2.90 12.97 20.41
C ALA A 396 3.64 11.85 21.15
N TYR A 397 4.91 11.64 20.81
CA TYR A 397 5.77 10.70 21.53
C TYR A 397 6.42 11.39 22.74
N ASP A 398 5.64 11.58 23.75
CA ASP A 398 6.01 12.19 25.04
C ASP A 398 6.35 11.11 26.09
N GLU A 399 6.56 11.52 27.33
CA GLU A 399 6.81 10.61 28.46
C GLU A 399 5.67 9.61 28.69
N ALA A 400 4.43 9.96 28.33
CA ALA A 400 3.28 9.05 28.46
C ALA A 400 3.28 7.96 27.37
N ALA A 401 3.76 8.29 26.17
CA ALA A 401 3.85 7.39 25.04
C ALA A 401 5.17 6.59 24.98
N ALA A 402 6.21 7.02 25.73
CA ALA A 402 7.51 6.38 25.78
C ALA A 402 7.45 4.98 26.41
N LEU A 403 8.38 4.12 26.00
CA LEU A 403 8.54 2.78 26.53
C LEU A 403 9.51 2.77 27.71
N TYR A 404 9.19 1.99 28.74
CA TYR A 404 10.04 1.81 29.92
C TYR A 404 10.38 0.33 30.09
N ALA A 405 11.65 0.02 30.32
CA ALA A 405 12.10 -1.35 30.51
C ALA A 405 11.41 -2.01 31.71
N GLY A 406 10.76 -3.15 31.47
CA GLY A 406 10.13 -3.98 32.49
C GLY A 406 10.69 -5.39 32.55
N ALA A 407 11.39 -5.84 31.48
CA ALA A 407 12.03 -7.13 31.45
C ALA A 407 13.40 -7.10 32.14
N VAL A 408 13.77 -8.19 32.83
CA VAL A 408 15.08 -8.40 33.40
C VAL A 408 15.83 -9.39 32.51
N TYR A 409 17.01 -8.98 32.06
CA TYR A 409 17.91 -9.78 31.24
C TYR A 409 19.23 -10.02 31.96
N PRO A 410 19.90 -11.16 31.68
CA PRO A 410 21.26 -11.38 32.16
C PRO A 410 22.22 -10.28 31.64
N GLU A 411 23.23 -9.94 32.41
CA GLU A 411 24.29 -9.04 31.93
C GLU A 411 24.96 -9.62 30.69
N ASN A 412 25.10 -8.82 29.65
CA ASN A 412 25.68 -9.18 28.36
C ASN A 412 26.35 -7.95 27.76
N THR A 413 27.31 -8.12 26.88
CA THR A 413 28.01 -7.04 26.18
C THR A 413 27.63 -6.99 24.72
N GLY A 414 27.74 -5.83 24.10
CA GLY A 414 27.44 -5.62 22.68
C GLY A 414 25.94 -5.54 22.36
N ASN A 415 25.11 -5.21 23.37
CA ASN A 415 23.66 -5.11 23.20
C ASN A 415 23.21 -3.76 22.61
N GLU A 416 24.12 -2.78 22.53
CA GLU A 416 23.83 -1.46 21.99
C GLU A 416 23.24 -1.59 20.58
N SER A 417 22.26 -0.76 20.26
CA SER A 417 21.73 -0.70 18.89
C SER A 417 22.79 -0.18 17.93
N GLU A 418 22.77 -0.69 16.71
CA GLU A 418 23.74 -0.36 15.67
C GLU A 418 23.06 0.30 14.46
N LEU A 419 23.76 1.29 13.89
CA LEU A 419 23.42 1.87 12.59
C LEU A 419 24.54 1.55 11.60
N LEU A 420 24.25 0.73 10.61
CA LEU A 420 25.18 0.35 9.55
C LEU A 420 24.83 1.10 8.26
N LEU A 421 25.73 2.01 7.87
CA LEU A 421 25.57 2.80 6.67
C LEU A 421 26.54 2.33 5.60
N PHE A 422 26.05 2.08 4.42
CA PHE A 422 26.82 1.63 3.28
C PHE A 422 26.83 2.71 2.19
N GLU A 423 27.95 2.81 1.47
CA GLU A 423 28.04 3.66 0.31
C GLU A 423 27.31 3.02 -0.87
N LYS A 424 26.56 3.82 -1.62
CA LYS A 424 25.91 3.34 -2.83
C LYS A 424 26.97 3.04 -3.90
N PRO A 425 26.94 1.82 -4.49
CA PRO A 425 27.89 1.46 -5.53
C PRO A 425 27.77 2.37 -6.75
N GLN A 426 28.89 2.63 -7.42
CA GLN A 426 28.92 3.41 -8.66
C GLN A 426 28.29 2.61 -9.80
N LYS A 427 27.78 3.31 -10.85
CA LYS A 427 27.06 2.67 -11.96
C LYS A 427 27.90 1.64 -12.76
N GLU A 428 29.20 1.66 -12.60
CA GLU A 428 30.16 0.78 -13.28
C GLU A 428 30.47 -0.49 -12.48
N GLU A 429 29.97 -0.60 -11.24
CA GLU A 429 30.19 -1.75 -10.40
C GLU A 429 29.18 -2.87 -10.70
N GLU A 430 29.59 -4.12 -10.63
CA GLU A 430 28.75 -5.30 -10.90
C GLU A 430 27.64 -5.48 -9.85
N GLN A 431 27.79 -4.93 -8.63
CA GLN A 431 26.81 -5.04 -7.55
C GLN A 431 25.86 -3.85 -7.52
N ASN A 432 24.60 -4.13 -7.31
CA ASN A 432 23.61 -3.09 -7.07
C ASN A 432 23.50 -2.73 -5.57
N ALA A 433 22.84 -1.62 -5.27
CA ALA A 433 22.68 -1.10 -3.91
C ALA A 433 22.09 -2.13 -2.92
N ARG A 434 21.15 -2.98 -3.36
CA ARG A 434 20.52 -4.00 -2.48
C ARG A 434 21.50 -5.13 -2.15
N GLN A 435 22.29 -5.53 -3.13
CA GLN A 435 23.32 -6.56 -2.94
C GLN A 435 24.42 -6.07 -1.98
N THR A 436 24.80 -4.79 -2.08
CA THR A 436 25.76 -4.18 -1.15
C THR A 436 25.24 -4.19 0.29
N GLU A 437 23.98 -3.81 0.50
CA GLU A 437 23.36 -3.85 1.84
C GLU A 437 23.25 -5.29 2.36
N ALA A 438 22.82 -6.24 1.52
CA ALA A 438 22.72 -7.64 1.89
C ALA A 438 24.08 -8.25 2.26
N LEU A 439 25.14 -7.89 1.54
CA LEU A 439 26.52 -8.33 1.84
C LEU A 439 27.01 -7.79 3.19
N GLY A 440 26.74 -6.49 3.44
CA GLY A 440 27.07 -5.89 4.75
C GLY A 440 26.34 -6.57 5.91
N ILE A 441 25.06 -6.91 5.72
CA ILE A 441 24.27 -7.68 6.68
C ILE A 441 24.86 -9.08 6.87
N ALA A 442 25.22 -9.78 5.79
CA ALA A 442 25.85 -11.11 5.86
C ALA A 442 27.15 -11.09 6.69
N GLN A 443 28.03 -10.12 6.43
CA GLN A 443 29.26 -9.92 7.19
C GLN A 443 28.97 -9.66 8.68
N ARG A 444 27.94 -8.88 8.99
CA ARG A 444 27.54 -8.63 10.39
C ARG A 444 26.98 -9.88 11.05
N ILE A 445 26.19 -10.69 10.36
CA ILE A 445 25.69 -11.97 10.86
C ILE A 445 26.85 -12.91 11.20
N HIS A 446 27.86 -13.02 10.35
CA HIS A 446 29.05 -13.82 10.63
C HIS A 446 29.79 -13.38 11.91
N ARG A 447 29.87 -12.08 12.17
CA ARG A 447 30.47 -11.56 13.42
C ARG A 447 29.58 -11.87 14.63
N LEU A 448 28.26 -11.66 14.52
CA LEU A 448 27.33 -11.99 15.60
C LEU A 448 27.38 -13.47 15.98
N LYS A 449 27.47 -14.37 15.02
CA LYS A 449 27.61 -15.82 15.28
C LYS A 449 28.85 -16.19 16.08
N LYS A 450 29.90 -15.38 16.02
CA LYS A 450 31.17 -15.61 16.75
C LYS A 450 31.19 -14.98 18.13
N GLU A 451 30.55 -13.81 18.28
CA GLU A 451 30.81 -12.90 19.41
C GLU A 451 29.57 -12.66 20.28
N PHE A 452 28.35 -12.79 19.72
CA PHE A 452 27.14 -12.36 20.39
C PHE A 452 26.41 -13.51 21.09
N LEU A 453 25.94 -13.26 22.30
CA LEU A 453 25.13 -14.18 23.08
C LEU A 453 23.71 -13.67 23.17
N VAL A 454 22.74 -14.57 23.16
CA VAL A 454 21.32 -14.29 23.36
C VAL A 454 20.77 -15.06 24.55
N THR A 455 19.71 -14.54 25.13
CA THR A 455 19.07 -15.21 26.28
C THR A 455 18.19 -16.36 25.77
N ASP A 456 18.44 -17.53 26.26
CA ASP A 456 17.61 -18.70 25.97
C ASP A 456 16.24 -18.56 26.64
N LYS A 457 15.17 -18.81 25.89
CA LYS A 457 13.80 -18.58 26.35
C LYS A 457 13.36 -19.54 27.48
N GLU A 458 13.88 -20.76 27.46
CA GLU A 458 13.50 -21.81 28.41
C GLU A 458 14.30 -21.74 29.70
N THR A 459 15.62 -21.57 29.58
CA THR A 459 16.55 -21.61 30.70
C THR A 459 16.85 -20.24 31.33
N GLY A 460 16.61 -19.15 30.58
CA GLY A 460 16.99 -17.79 30.99
C GLY A 460 18.52 -17.51 30.95
N ASN A 461 19.36 -18.49 30.55
CA ASN A 461 20.79 -18.37 30.47
C ASN A 461 21.23 -17.79 29.09
N LEU A 462 22.44 -17.25 29.04
CA LEU A 462 23.08 -16.84 27.80
C LEU A 462 23.55 -18.03 26.98
N ARG A 463 23.26 -18.04 25.67
CA ARG A 463 23.76 -18.98 24.67
C ARG A 463 24.24 -18.26 23.41
N PRO A 464 25.12 -18.91 22.62
CA PRO A 464 25.49 -18.36 21.31
C PRO A 464 24.26 -18.13 20.43
N VAL A 465 24.27 -17.06 19.65
CA VAL A 465 23.20 -16.73 18.69
C VAL A 465 23.15 -17.80 17.59
N MET A 466 21.93 -18.23 17.25
CA MET A 466 21.64 -19.12 16.13
C MET A 466 21.03 -18.34 14.97
N TYR A 467 20.99 -18.91 13.75
CA TYR A 467 20.38 -18.25 12.59
C TYR A 467 18.89 -17.99 12.81
N LYS A 468 18.18 -18.90 13.47
CA LYS A 468 16.75 -18.73 13.81
C LYS A 468 16.45 -17.57 14.76
N ASP A 469 17.45 -17.07 15.49
CA ASP A 469 17.32 -15.91 16.38
C ASP A 469 17.36 -14.59 15.62
N ILE A 470 17.72 -14.63 14.32
CA ILE A 470 17.98 -13.45 13.49
C ILE A 470 16.85 -13.27 12.48
N VAL A 471 16.32 -12.05 12.42
CA VAL A 471 15.34 -11.64 11.40
C VAL A 471 15.86 -10.44 10.61
N ILE A 472 15.56 -10.41 9.31
CA ILE A 472 15.75 -9.24 8.45
C ILE A 472 14.36 -8.73 8.07
N LEU A 473 14.04 -7.54 8.53
CA LEU A 473 12.76 -6.88 8.33
C LEU A 473 12.85 -5.89 7.17
N LEU A 474 11.99 -6.07 6.18
CA LEU A 474 11.88 -5.23 5.00
C LEU A 474 10.53 -4.54 4.94
N ARG A 475 10.49 -3.29 4.45
CA ARG A 475 9.20 -2.59 4.24
C ARG A 475 8.33 -3.33 3.22
N THR A 476 8.93 -3.85 2.16
CA THR A 476 8.26 -4.68 1.15
C THR A 476 9.21 -5.79 0.70
N ASN A 477 8.70 -6.97 0.47
CA ASN A 477 9.50 -8.09 0.00
C ASN A 477 9.83 -7.99 -1.49
N SER A 478 8.90 -7.50 -2.32
CA SER A 478 9.01 -7.50 -3.78
C SER A 478 10.34 -6.95 -4.28
N GLY A 479 11.15 -7.81 -4.88
CA GLY A 479 12.43 -7.50 -5.50
C GLY A 479 13.60 -7.26 -4.53
N TRP A 480 13.38 -7.43 -3.20
CA TRP A 480 14.42 -7.34 -2.17
C TRP A 480 14.73 -8.70 -1.57
N ASP A 481 13.71 -9.45 -1.26
CA ASP A 481 13.78 -10.73 -0.56
C ASP A 481 14.62 -11.78 -1.30
N GLU A 482 14.42 -11.94 -2.60
CA GLU A 482 15.19 -12.90 -3.40
C GLU A 482 16.66 -12.47 -3.54
N GLU A 483 16.93 -11.16 -3.76
CA GLU A 483 18.30 -10.64 -3.83
C GLU A 483 19.03 -10.83 -2.50
N PHE A 484 18.38 -10.55 -1.37
CA PHE A 484 18.94 -10.76 -0.03
C PHE A 484 19.21 -12.24 0.22
N LYS A 485 18.25 -13.13 -0.10
CA LYS A 485 18.40 -14.55 0.04
C LYS A 485 19.55 -15.12 -0.81
N GLU A 486 19.68 -14.64 -2.05
CA GLU A 486 20.77 -15.06 -2.94
C GLU A 486 22.15 -14.66 -2.39
N VAL A 487 22.32 -13.44 -1.91
CA VAL A 487 23.56 -12.96 -1.32
C VAL A 487 23.89 -13.73 -0.05
N LEU A 488 22.92 -13.93 0.86
CA LEU A 488 23.12 -14.71 2.08
C LEU A 488 23.51 -16.16 1.76
N ALA A 489 22.89 -16.77 0.75
CA ALA A 489 23.25 -18.13 0.33
C ALA A 489 24.68 -18.21 -0.23
N LYS A 490 25.13 -17.21 -1.01
CA LYS A 490 26.53 -17.12 -1.48
C LYS A 490 27.52 -17.01 -0.34
N GLU A 491 27.14 -16.33 0.74
CA GLU A 491 27.94 -16.20 1.98
C GLU A 491 27.78 -17.42 2.93
N GLY A 492 27.07 -18.48 2.51
CA GLY A 492 26.90 -19.70 3.31
C GLY A 492 25.93 -19.54 4.49
N ILE A 493 25.08 -18.50 4.49
CA ILE A 493 24.08 -18.24 5.53
C ILE A 493 22.74 -18.82 5.06
N PRO A 494 22.17 -19.82 5.76
CA PRO A 494 20.87 -20.35 5.42
C PRO A 494 19.79 -19.30 5.70
N ALA A 495 18.99 -18.95 4.70
CA ALA A 495 17.96 -17.93 4.81
C ALA A 495 16.61 -18.39 4.23
N TYR A 496 15.54 -18.02 4.92
CA TYR A 496 14.16 -18.29 4.54
C TYR A 496 13.39 -17.00 4.37
N VAL A 497 12.72 -16.85 3.22
CA VAL A 497 11.80 -15.74 2.98
C VAL A 497 10.41 -16.10 3.51
N ALA A 498 9.98 -15.43 4.57
CA ALA A 498 8.66 -15.63 5.16
C ALA A 498 7.59 -14.95 4.30
N GLY A 499 7.00 -15.68 3.39
CA GLY A 499 5.90 -15.26 2.54
C GLY A 499 6.24 -15.27 1.05
N ARG A 500 5.40 -15.40 0.34
CA ARG A 500 4.99 -15.51 -1.04
C ARG A 500 5.94 -14.88 -2.04
N THR A 501 6.57 -15.66 -2.81
CA THR A 501 6.85 -15.29 -4.18
C THR A 501 6.44 -16.46 -5.07
N GLY A 502 5.40 -16.21 -5.85
CA GLY A 502 5.21 -16.90 -7.07
C GLY A 502 4.99 -18.41 -7.03
N TYR A 503 4.04 -18.93 -6.25
CA TYR A 503 3.57 -20.31 -6.43
C TYR A 503 3.38 -20.62 -7.92
N PHE A 504 2.73 -19.73 -8.67
CA PHE A 504 2.52 -19.85 -10.11
C PHE A 504 3.79 -19.66 -10.96
N ALA A 505 4.80 -18.97 -10.43
CA ALA A 505 6.07 -18.75 -11.10
C ALA A 505 7.08 -19.91 -10.87
N THR A 506 6.82 -20.79 -9.89
CA THR A 506 7.68 -21.95 -9.65
C THR A 506 7.69 -22.88 -10.87
N LYS A 507 8.86 -23.44 -11.19
CA LYS A 507 9.03 -24.25 -12.39
C LYS A 507 8.08 -25.45 -12.41
N GLU A 508 7.97 -26.16 -11.29
CA GLU A 508 7.13 -27.35 -11.16
C GLU A 508 5.64 -27.07 -11.39
N ILE A 509 5.12 -25.95 -10.95
CA ILE A 509 3.72 -25.56 -11.15
C ILE A 509 3.51 -25.01 -12.56
N ARG A 510 4.44 -24.18 -13.03
CA ARG A 510 4.38 -23.60 -14.37
C ARG A 510 4.41 -24.68 -15.46
N ASP A 511 5.25 -25.70 -15.33
CA ASP A 511 5.35 -26.80 -16.29
C ASP A 511 4.02 -27.56 -16.38
N VAL A 512 3.38 -27.84 -15.23
CA VAL A 512 2.07 -28.50 -15.19
C VAL A 512 0.96 -27.61 -15.78
N LEU A 513 0.92 -26.34 -15.41
CA LEU A 513 -0.09 -25.40 -15.94
C LEU A 513 0.06 -25.20 -17.44
N GLN A 514 1.29 -25.15 -17.96
CA GLN A 514 1.52 -25.11 -19.42
C GLN A 514 0.99 -26.39 -20.09
N PHE A 515 1.21 -27.54 -19.46
CA PHE A 515 0.68 -28.80 -19.99
C PHE A 515 -0.84 -28.80 -20.02
N LEU A 516 -1.51 -28.37 -18.97
CA LEU A 516 -2.97 -28.23 -18.94
C LEU A 516 -3.48 -27.22 -20.00
N ARG A 517 -2.79 -26.10 -20.23
CA ARG A 517 -3.11 -25.13 -21.30
C ARG A 517 -3.01 -25.79 -22.69
N VAL A 518 -2.01 -26.62 -22.93
CA VAL A 518 -1.86 -27.36 -24.20
C VAL A 518 -2.94 -28.40 -24.36
N LEU A 519 -3.37 -29.06 -23.30
CA LEU A 519 -4.49 -30.02 -23.34
C LEU A 519 -5.81 -29.28 -23.64
N ASP A 520 -6.02 -28.09 -23.11
CA ASP A 520 -7.17 -27.24 -23.45
C ASP A 520 -7.10 -26.76 -24.91
N ASN A 521 -6.00 -26.08 -25.27
CA ASN A 521 -5.79 -25.59 -26.63
C ASN A 521 -4.31 -25.74 -27.06
N PRO A 522 -4.02 -26.76 -27.93
CA PRO A 522 -2.66 -27.05 -28.38
C PRO A 522 -2.09 -26.01 -29.36
N LEU A 523 -2.92 -25.12 -29.91
CA LEU A 523 -2.49 -24.08 -30.85
C LEU A 523 -1.83 -22.87 -30.20
N GLN A 524 -1.56 -22.90 -28.90
CA GLN A 524 -0.84 -21.87 -28.15
C GLN A 524 0.67 -22.16 -28.19
N ASP A 525 1.42 -21.43 -29.00
CA ASP A 525 2.85 -21.71 -29.25
C ASP A 525 3.73 -21.61 -28.00
N ILE A 526 3.49 -20.62 -27.10
CA ILE A 526 4.32 -20.41 -25.89
C ILE A 526 4.11 -21.55 -24.87
N PRO A 527 2.89 -21.90 -24.48
CA PRO A 527 2.66 -23.08 -23.61
C PRO A 527 3.19 -24.37 -24.22
N LEU A 528 2.99 -24.58 -25.52
CA LEU A 528 3.46 -25.78 -26.22
C LEU A 528 4.99 -25.87 -26.20
N PHE A 529 5.69 -24.77 -26.47
CA PHE A 529 7.15 -24.73 -26.40
C PHE A 529 7.63 -25.10 -24.99
N GLY A 530 7.00 -24.54 -23.95
CA GLY A 530 7.30 -24.88 -22.57
C GLY A 530 7.11 -26.37 -22.26
N VAL A 531 6.02 -26.97 -22.72
CA VAL A 531 5.75 -28.39 -22.56
C VAL A 531 6.78 -29.25 -23.31
N MET A 532 7.13 -28.88 -24.54
CA MET A 532 8.16 -29.59 -25.32
C MET A 532 9.52 -29.61 -24.59
N LYS A 533 9.87 -28.51 -23.91
CA LYS A 533 11.14 -28.37 -23.16
C LYS A 533 11.09 -29.00 -21.76
N SER A 534 9.93 -29.27 -21.22
CA SER A 534 9.74 -29.87 -19.90
C SER A 534 9.93 -31.40 -19.91
N VAL A 535 9.82 -32.03 -18.72
CA VAL A 535 9.80 -33.48 -18.56
C VAL A 535 8.70 -34.16 -19.38
N PHE A 536 7.64 -33.46 -19.74
CA PHE A 536 6.52 -33.99 -20.52
C PHE A 536 6.85 -34.18 -21.99
N GLY A 537 7.70 -33.35 -22.57
CA GLY A 537 8.09 -33.43 -24.00
C GLY A 537 9.51 -33.88 -24.26
N GLN A 538 10.47 -33.44 -23.43
CA GLN A 538 11.90 -33.79 -23.49
C GLN A 538 12.56 -33.46 -24.85
N PHE A 539 12.10 -32.39 -25.54
CA PHE A 539 12.75 -31.90 -26.77
C PHE A 539 13.96 -31.02 -26.43
N THR A 540 15.03 -31.12 -27.24
CA THR A 540 16.15 -30.18 -27.16
C THR A 540 15.84 -28.87 -27.91
N ASP A 541 16.68 -27.84 -27.71
CA ASP A 541 16.51 -26.57 -28.41
C ASP A 541 16.74 -26.75 -29.92
N GLU A 542 17.70 -27.59 -30.28
CA GLU A 542 18.00 -27.94 -31.66
C GLU A 542 16.83 -28.66 -32.32
N GLU A 543 16.23 -29.66 -31.66
CA GLU A 543 15.07 -30.36 -32.16
C GLU A 543 13.88 -29.42 -32.44
N VAL A 544 13.60 -28.51 -31.51
CA VAL A 544 12.53 -27.53 -31.71
C VAL A 544 12.84 -26.56 -32.82
N ALA A 545 14.10 -26.11 -32.95
CA ALA A 545 14.55 -25.25 -34.04
C ALA A 545 14.42 -25.97 -35.42
N ILE A 546 14.78 -27.25 -35.52
CA ILE A 546 14.61 -28.07 -36.73
C ILE A 546 13.12 -28.17 -37.10
N ILE A 547 12.27 -28.48 -36.13
CA ILE A 547 10.83 -28.55 -36.34
C ILE A 547 10.28 -27.21 -36.83
N ARG A 548 10.70 -26.09 -36.20
CA ARG A 548 10.21 -24.77 -36.59
C ARG A 548 10.71 -24.33 -37.96
N SER A 549 11.92 -24.67 -38.32
CA SER A 549 12.52 -24.36 -39.61
C SER A 549 12.06 -25.27 -40.75
N SER A 550 11.35 -26.37 -40.45
CA SER A 550 10.84 -27.32 -41.47
C SER A 550 9.72 -26.75 -42.34
N THR A 551 9.19 -25.60 -42.02
CA THR A 551 8.11 -24.92 -42.78
C THR A 551 8.52 -23.51 -43.21
N GLU A 552 8.18 -23.14 -44.43
CA GLU A 552 8.39 -21.80 -44.96
C GLU A 552 7.39 -20.79 -44.39
N ASP A 553 6.23 -21.26 -43.94
CA ASP A 553 5.19 -20.41 -43.34
C ASP A 553 5.55 -20.06 -41.88
N LYS A 554 6.12 -18.87 -41.68
CA LYS A 554 6.50 -18.31 -40.37
C LYS A 554 5.29 -18.06 -39.43
N LYS A 555 4.07 -18.06 -39.91
CA LYS A 555 2.82 -17.87 -39.14
C LYS A 555 2.15 -19.18 -38.73
N LYS A 556 2.62 -20.31 -39.20
CA LYS A 556 2.07 -21.62 -38.86
C LYS A 556 2.31 -21.93 -37.38
N ASN A 557 1.28 -22.33 -36.66
CA ASN A 557 1.38 -22.71 -35.26
C ASN A 557 2.36 -23.87 -35.03
N LEU A 558 3.12 -23.81 -33.94
CA LEU A 558 4.14 -24.81 -33.59
C LEU A 558 3.55 -26.23 -33.52
N TYR A 559 2.33 -26.38 -32.99
CA TYR A 559 1.65 -27.68 -32.94
C TYR A 559 1.47 -28.31 -34.34
N LEU A 560 1.08 -27.53 -35.34
CA LEU A 560 0.97 -28.00 -36.71
C LEU A 560 2.32 -28.34 -37.32
N CYS A 561 3.38 -27.61 -36.97
CA CYS A 561 4.73 -27.94 -37.37
C CYS A 561 5.18 -29.29 -36.78
N VAL A 562 4.92 -29.55 -35.50
CA VAL A 562 5.18 -30.85 -34.85
C VAL A 562 4.40 -31.98 -35.48
N LYS A 563 3.09 -31.77 -35.74
CA LYS A 563 2.19 -32.80 -36.30
C LYS A 563 2.53 -33.20 -37.72
N GLU A 564 3.00 -32.25 -38.53
CA GLU A 564 3.29 -32.46 -39.94
C GLU A 564 4.79 -32.67 -40.21
N PHE A 565 5.62 -32.81 -39.20
CA PHE A 565 7.04 -33.01 -39.35
C PHE A 565 7.41 -34.34 -39.99
N VAL A 566 8.22 -34.32 -41.04
CA VAL A 566 8.55 -35.51 -41.83
C VAL A 566 10.03 -35.67 -42.21
N GLN A 567 10.88 -34.66 -41.95
CA GLN A 567 12.22 -34.56 -42.50
C GLN A 567 13.23 -35.58 -41.92
N GLU A 568 13.16 -35.87 -40.63
CA GLU A 568 14.09 -36.75 -39.94
C GLU A 568 13.33 -37.90 -39.24
N GLN A 569 13.72 -39.16 -39.50
CA GLN A 569 12.95 -40.32 -39.05
C GLN A 569 12.83 -40.43 -37.52
N VAL A 570 13.90 -40.21 -36.77
CA VAL A 570 13.91 -40.29 -35.32
C VAL A 570 13.07 -39.18 -34.69
N LEU A 571 13.30 -37.94 -35.12
CA LEU A 571 12.57 -36.78 -34.63
C LEU A 571 11.10 -36.85 -35.04
N ARG A 572 10.78 -37.34 -36.23
CA ARG A 572 9.40 -37.61 -36.68
C ARG A 572 8.68 -38.58 -35.75
N ALA A 573 9.33 -39.70 -35.39
CA ALA A 573 8.73 -40.68 -34.47
C ALA A 573 8.47 -40.03 -33.08
N LYS A 574 9.40 -39.22 -32.59
CA LYS A 574 9.23 -38.45 -31.34
C LYS A 574 8.06 -37.45 -31.43
N CYS A 575 7.96 -36.74 -32.54
CA CYS A 575 6.84 -35.81 -32.79
C CYS A 575 5.49 -36.52 -32.83
N GLN A 576 5.42 -37.68 -33.50
CA GLN A 576 4.18 -38.50 -33.56
C GLN A 576 3.78 -39.00 -32.19
N ALA A 577 4.70 -39.62 -31.43
CA ALA A 577 4.44 -40.07 -30.06
C ALA A 577 3.97 -38.95 -29.14
N PHE A 578 4.57 -37.76 -29.26
CA PHE A 578 4.18 -36.59 -28.49
C PHE A 578 2.74 -36.13 -28.84
N CYS A 579 2.40 -36.04 -30.13
CA CYS A 579 1.05 -35.70 -30.57
C CYS A 579 -0.01 -36.76 -30.15
N GLU A 580 0.35 -38.04 -30.17
CA GLU A 580 -0.53 -39.12 -29.73
C GLU A 580 -0.82 -39.04 -28.23
N LYS A 581 0.23 -38.77 -27.41
CA LYS A 581 0.06 -38.53 -25.96
C LYS A 581 -0.85 -37.34 -25.66
N ILE A 582 -0.61 -36.18 -26.29
CA ILE A 582 -1.50 -35.01 -26.14
C ILE A 582 -2.93 -35.35 -26.51
N SER A 583 -3.13 -36.04 -27.66
CA SER A 583 -4.47 -36.44 -28.12
C SER A 583 -5.14 -37.40 -27.14
N GLY A 584 -4.39 -38.35 -26.57
CA GLY A 584 -4.87 -39.27 -25.54
C GLY A 584 -5.33 -38.58 -24.28
N TYR A 585 -4.51 -37.62 -23.72
CA TYR A 585 -4.92 -36.85 -22.55
C TYR A 585 -6.13 -35.96 -22.86
N ARG A 586 -6.18 -35.34 -24.04
CA ARG A 586 -7.34 -34.53 -24.44
C ARG A 586 -8.63 -35.36 -24.52
N ALA A 587 -8.56 -36.60 -24.97
CA ALA A 587 -9.70 -37.50 -24.91
C ALA A 587 -10.13 -37.79 -23.45
N CYS A 588 -9.18 -37.88 -22.52
CA CYS A 588 -9.49 -38.10 -21.12
C CYS A 588 -10.21 -36.89 -20.47
N THR A 589 -10.01 -35.66 -20.96
CA THR A 589 -10.66 -34.44 -20.39
C THR A 589 -12.19 -34.47 -20.49
N SER A 590 -12.77 -35.32 -21.31
CA SER A 590 -14.23 -35.47 -21.48
C SER A 590 -14.91 -36.31 -20.40
N TYR A 591 -14.17 -37.13 -19.67
CA TYR A 591 -14.72 -38.06 -18.68
C TYR A 591 -13.98 -38.12 -17.35
N LEU A 592 -12.72 -37.63 -17.24
CA LEU A 592 -12.00 -37.53 -15.99
C LEU A 592 -12.23 -36.17 -15.36
N THR A 593 -12.27 -36.16 -14.04
CA THR A 593 -12.18 -34.93 -13.24
C THR A 593 -10.78 -34.32 -13.39
N ILE A 594 -10.60 -33.06 -13.02
CA ILE A 594 -9.28 -32.39 -13.08
C ILE A 594 -8.29 -33.07 -12.12
N LEU A 595 -8.77 -33.45 -10.94
CA LEU A 595 -7.97 -34.17 -9.97
C LEU A 595 -7.49 -35.52 -10.54
N GLU A 596 -8.37 -36.30 -11.11
CA GLU A 596 -8.03 -37.59 -11.73
C GLU A 596 -7.10 -37.43 -12.93
N LEU A 597 -7.31 -36.38 -13.74
CA LEU A 597 -6.42 -36.06 -14.86
C LEU A 597 -5.02 -35.74 -14.40
N LEU A 598 -4.89 -34.87 -13.35
CA LEU A 598 -3.60 -34.53 -12.78
C LEU A 598 -2.92 -35.75 -12.15
N GLN A 599 -3.64 -36.59 -11.40
CA GLN A 599 -3.10 -37.80 -10.81
C GLN A 599 -2.61 -38.80 -11.88
N LYS A 600 -3.36 -38.94 -12.97
CA LYS A 600 -2.96 -39.76 -14.13
C LYS A 600 -1.66 -39.23 -14.74
N ILE A 601 -1.56 -37.92 -15.02
CA ILE A 601 -0.35 -37.27 -15.57
C ILE A 601 0.83 -37.50 -14.61
N PHE A 602 0.63 -37.25 -13.31
CA PHE A 602 1.70 -37.37 -12.31
C PHE A 602 2.19 -38.81 -12.16
N THR A 603 1.31 -39.77 -12.24
CA THR A 603 1.66 -41.22 -12.21
C THR A 603 2.41 -41.66 -13.46
N GLU A 604 1.95 -41.26 -14.66
CA GLU A 604 2.57 -41.68 -15.92
C GLU A 604 3.96 -41.06 -16.17
N TYR A 605 4.23 -39.87 -15.60
CA TYR A 605 5.53 -39.19 -15.72
C TYR A 605 6.39 -39.33 -14.47
N ASP A 606 5.91 -40.02 -13.44
CA ASP A 606 6.54 -40.09 -12.10
C ASP A 606 6.93 -38.70 -11.59
N TYR A 607 6.02 -37.72 -11.84
CA TYR A 607 6.29 -36.30 -11.66
C TYR A 607 6.61 -35.92 -10.21
N PRO A 608 5.95 -36.46 -9.17
CA PRO A 608 6.30 -36.22 -7.78
C PRO A 608 7.73 -36.64 -7.45
N ALA A 609 8.19 -37.81 -7.91
CA ALA A 609 9.56 -38.28 -7.69
C ALA A 609 10.58 -37.40 -8.44
N TYR A 610 10.24 -37.01 -9.68
CA TYR A 610 11.07 -36.08 -10.45
C TYR A 610 11.28 -34.75 -9.73
N VAL A 611 10.23 -34.12 -9.24
CA VAL A 611 10.36 -32.81 -8.55
C VAL A 611 11.05 -32.95 -7.20
N ALA A 612 10.86 -34.07 -6.48
CA ALA A 612 11.53 -34.36 -5.23
C ALA A 612 13.05 -34.53 -5.38
N ALA A 613 13.50 -34.98 -6.54
CA ALA A 613 14.93 -35.14 -6.86
C ALA A 613 15.63 -33.81 -7.24
N LEU A 614 14.88 -32.74 -7.49
CA LEU A 614 15.43 -31.43 -7.81
C LEU A 614 15.89 -30.66 -6.54
N PRO A 615 16.78 -29.66 -6.68
CA PRO A 615 17.12 -28.79 -5.55
C PRO A 615 15.88 -28.25 -4.85
N ALA A 616 15.82 -28.26 -3.53
CA ALA A 616 14.65 -27.98 -2.69
C ALA A 616 13.43 -28.89 -2.98
N GLY A 617 13.68 -30.16 -3.20
CA GLY A 617 12.69 -31.14 -3.65
C GLY A 617 11.48 -31.28 -2.73
N GLU A 618 11.64 -31.29 -1.41
CA GLU A 618 10.52 -31.34 -0.46
C GLU A 618 9.53 -30.20 -0.65
N LYS A 619 10.04 -28.99 -0.87
CA LYS A 619 9.23 -27.81 -1.12
C LYS A 619 8.49 -27.90 -2.47
N ARG A 620 9.18 -28.39 -3.50
CA ARG A 620 8.57 -28.61 -4.83
C ARG A 620 7.48 -29.66 -4.79
N LEU A 621 7.70 -30.74 -4.06
CA LEU A 621 6.70 -31.79 -3.85
C LEU A 621 5.46 -31.22 -3.14
N ALA A 622 5.64 -30.45 -2.08
CA ALA A 622 4.55 -29.81 -1.38
C ALA A 622 3.77 -28.82 -2.28
N ASN A 623 4.43 -28.10 -3.21
CA ASN A 623 3.75 -27.28 -4.21
C ASN A 623 2.88 -28.12 -5.14
N VAL A 624 3.36 -29.29 -5.58
CA VAL A 624 2.60 -30.20 -6.43
C VAL A 624 1.39 -30.79 -5.69
N GLU A 625 1.54 -31.18 -4.42
CA GLU A 625 0.43 -31.64 -3.56
C GLU A 625 -0.61 -30.53 -3.33
N MET A 626 -0.16 -29.29 -3.15
CA MET A 626 -1.06 -28.15 -3.06
C MET A 626 -1.87 -27.96 -4.35
N LEU A 627 -1.29 -28.21 -5.54
CA LEU A 627 -2.03 -28.14 -6.81
C LEU A 627 -3.16 -29.18 -6.85
N LEU A 628 -2.92 -30.39 -6.38
CA LEU A 628 -3.96 -31.42 -6.27
C LEU A 628 -5.08 -31.00 -5.31
N THR A 629 -4.72 -30.42 -4.18
CA THR A 629 -5.70 -29.89 -3.22
C THR A 629 -6.56 -28.79 -3.83
N LYS A 630 -5.97 -27.91 -4.65
CA LYS A 630 -6.71 -26.85 -5.36
C LYS A 630 -7.61 -27.41 -6.43
N ALA A 631 -7.17 -28.42 -7.17
CA ALA A 631 -8.00 -29.11 -8.16
C ALA A 631 -9.22 -29.74 -7.49
N ALA A 632 -9.02 -30.46 -6.37
CA ALA A 632 -10.11 -31.05 -5.60
C ALA A 632 -11.07 -29.99 -5.02
N GLY A 633 -10.56 -28.85 -4.59
CA GLY A 633 -11.36 -27.70 -4.11
C GLY A 633 -12.17 -27.05 -5.23
N PHE A 634 -11.60 -26.90 -6.42
CA PHE A 634 -12.26 -26.35 -7.59
C PHE A 634 -13.48 -27.20 -8.01
N GLU A 635 -13.37 -28.51 -7.96
CA GLU A 635 -14.43 -29.44 -8.37
C GLU A 635 -15.63 -29.47 -7.42
N LYS A 636 -15.48 -28.96 -6.21
CA LYS A 636 -16.62 -28.79 -5.27
C LYS A 636 -17.51 -27.61 -5.64
N ASN A 637 -17.07 -26.73 -6.53
CA ASN A 637 -17.80 -25.57 -7.01
C ASN A 637 -18.60 -25.93 -8.26
N SER A 638 -19.52 -25.04 -8.66
CA SER A 638 -20.43 -25.22 -9.82
C SER A 638 -19.76 -25.19 -11.18
N TYR A 639 -18.45 -25.00 -11.27
CA TYR A 639 -17.69 -24.96 -12.52
C TYR A 639 -16.97 -26.27 -12.76
N TYR A 640 -17.18 -26.85 -13.96
CA TYR A 640 -16.56 -28.11 -14.35
C TYR A 640 -15.72 -27.96 -15.62
N GLY A 641 -14.72 -28.83 -15.76
CA GLY A 641 -13.92 -29.01 -16.94
C GLY A 641 -12.62 -28.20 -17.00
N LEU A 642 -11.70 -28.70 -17.83
CA LEU A 642 -10.34 -28.22 -17.95
C LEU A 642 -10.25 -26.73 -18.31
N PHE A 643 -11.07 -26.26 -19.25
CA PHE A 643 -11.10 -24.85 -19.67
C PHE A 643 -11.36 -23.92 -18.49
N HIS A 644 -12.35 -24.22 -17.66
CA HIS A 644 -12.68 -23.38 -16.49
C HIS A 644 -11.60 -23.44 -15.42
N PHE A 645 -10.96 -24.58 -15.20
CA PHE A 645 -9.86 -24.71 -14.27
C PHE A 645 -8.62 -23.91 -14.72
N VAL A 646 -8.24 -24.02 -15.99
CA VAL A 646 -7.13 -23.24 -16.56
C VAL A 646 -7.40 -21.74 -16.40
N ARG A 647 -8.61 -21.28 -16.72
CA ARG A 647 -9.02 -19.88 -16.54
C ARG A 647 -9.02 -19.45 -15.08
N TYR A 648 -9.48 -20.31 -14.19
CA TYR A 648 -9.43 -20.06 -12.75
C TYR A 648 -7.99 -19.85 -12.26
N MET A 649 -7.06 -20.73 -12.65
CA MET A 649 -5.65 -20.60 -12.28
C MET A 649 -4.99 -19.35 -12.90
N GLU A 650 -5.34 -18.99 -14.14
CA GLU A 650 -4.88 -17.76 -14.79
C GLU A 650 -5.40 -16.50 -14.08
N GLN A 651 -6.63 -16.51 -13.59
CA GLN A 651 -7.19 -15.41 -12.82
C GLN A 651 -6.50 -15.27 -11.45
N LEU A 652 -6.26 -16.39 -10.76
CA LEU A 652 -5.53 -16.38 -9.50
C LEU A 652 -4.11 -15.78 -9.67
N ASP A 653 -3.41 -16.14 -10.74
CA ASP A 653 -2.09 -15.58 -11.08
C ASP A 653 -2.19 -14.08 -11.41
N LYS A 654 -3.12 -13.68 -12.28
CA LYS A 654 -3.35 -12.31 -12.72
C LYS A 654 -3.69 -11.35 -11.57
N TYR A 655 -4.51 -11.80 -10.63
CA TYR A 655 -4.94 -10.97 -9.49
C TYR A 655 -4.03 -11.09 -8.27
N ASN A 656 -2.86 -11.72 -8.42
CA ASN A 656 -1.92 -11.97 -7.33
C ASN A 656 -2.62 -12.56 -6.08
N VAL A 657 -3.64 -13.39 -6.30
CA VAL A 657 -4.20 -14.25 -5.25
C VAL A 657 -3.16 -15.34 -5.00
N ASP A 658 -2.05 -14.88 -4.43
CA ASP A 658 -0.88 -15.70 -4.24
C ASP A 658 -1.12 -16.58 -3.02
N TYR A 659 -1.36 -17.82 -3.29
CA TYR A 659 -1.24 -18.86 -2.28
C TYR A 659 0.25 -19.05 -2.04
N GLY A 660 0.75 -18.67 -0.86
CA GLY A 660 2.16 -18.87 -0.54
C GLY A 660 2.61 -20.29 -0.87
N GLU A 661 3.84 -20.44 -1.34
CA GLU A 661 4.48 -21.75 -1.48
C GLU A 661 4.22 -22.56 -0.22
N ALA A 662 3.95 -23.86 -0.36
CA ALA A 662 3.68 -24.74 0.78
C ALA A 662 4.82 -24.62 1.79
N GLY A 663 4.51 -24.11 2.98
CA GLY A 663 5.48 -23.89 4.04
C GLY A 663 5.93 -25.22 4.62
N THR A 664 7.03 -25.75 4.10
CA THR A 664 7.64 -27.02 4.56
C THR A 664 8.76 -26.82 5.58
N LEU A 665 9.18 -25.57 5.85
CA LEU A 665 10.16 -25.34 6.92
C LEU A 665 9.41 -25.23 8.23
N ASP A 666 9.68 -26.18 9.12
CA ASP A 666 9.31 -26.14 10.53
C ASP A 666 9.80 -24.80 11.14
N GLU A 667 9.00 -24.20 11.97
CA GLU A 667 9.37 -22.99 12.73
C GLU A 667 10.66 -23.17 13.55
N SER A 668 11.06 -24.41 13.78
CA SER A 668 12.28 -24.79 14.50
C SER A 668 13.55 -24.76 13.66
N ALA A 669 13.49 -24.65 12.33
CA ALA A 669 14.68 -24.67 11.46
C ALA A 669 15.65 -23.53 11.79
N ASP A 670 16.96 -23.83 11.86
CA ASP A 670 18.01 -22.84 12.14
C ASP A 670 18.37 -22.05 10.88
N VAL A 671 17.50 -21.10 10.50
CA VAL A 671 17.63 -20.24 9.31
C VAL A 671 17.35 -18.78 9.65
N VAL A 672 18.05 -17.86 8.99
CA VAL A 672 17.73 -16.42 9.05
C VAL A 672 16.41 -16.17 8.36
N ARG A 673 15.50 -15.49 9.04
CA ARG A 673 14.17 -15.15 8.48
C ARG A 673 14.19 -13.80 7.78
N ILE A 674 13.76 -13.74 6.53
CA ILE A 674 13.54 -12.50 5.78
C ILE A 674 12.03 -12.32 5.66
N MET A 675 11.50 -11.22 6.17
CA MET A 675 10.06 -10.98 6.11
C MET A 675 9.70 -9.50 6.03
N SER A 676 8.47 -9.21 5.60
CA SER A 676 7.98 -7.84 5.66
C SER A 676 7.65 -7.44 7.11
N ILE A 677 7.80 -6.14 7.41
CA ILE A 677 7.47 -5.59 8.73
C ILE A 677 6.03 -5.90 9.11
N HIS A 678 5.09 -5.87 8.17
CA HIS A 678 3.67 -6.22 8.43
C HIS A 678 3.48 -7.65 8.94
N LYS A 679 4.24 -8.61 8.39
CA LYS A 679 4.19 -10.01 8.83
C LYS A 679 4.87 -10.24 10.18
N SER A 680 5.76 -9.34 10.58
CA SER A 680 6.44 -9.43 11.87
C SER A 680 5.60 -8.89 13.04
N LYS A 681 4.44 -8.24 12.76
CA LYS A 681 3.55 -7.78 13.81
C LYS A 681 3.08 -8.96 14.67
N GLY A 682 3.12 -8.81 15.98
CA GLY A 682 2.87 -9.89 16.95
C GLY A 682 4.08 -10.81 17.22
N LEU A 683 5.09 -10.84 16.34
CA LEU A 683 6.31 -11.64 16.53
C LEU A 683 7.41 -10.85 17.27
N GLU A 684 8.41 -11.57 17.76
CA GLU A 684 9.58 -11.00 18.43
C GLU A 684 10.83 -11.84 18.15
N PHE A 685 11.98 -11.20 18.06
CA PHE A 685 13.23 -11.86 17.68
C PHE A 685 14.40 -11.36 18.56
N PRO A 686 15.30 -12.24 18.99
CA PRO A 686 16.49 -11.82 19.74
C PRO A 686 17.29 -10.76 19.00
N VAL A 687 17.54 -10.94 17.70
CA VAL A 687 18.29 -10.01 16.85
C VAL A 687 17.42 -9.61 15.65
N ALA A 688 17.19 -8.31 15.47
CA ALA A 688 16.43 -7.79 14.34
C ALA A 688 17.28 -6.81 13.53
N PHE A 689 17.39 -7.07 12.23
CA PHE A 689 17.87 -6.12 11.23
C PHE A 689 16.68 -5.39 10.63
N VAL A 690 16.69 -4.07 10.64
CA VAL A 690 15.72 -3.22 9.93
C VAL A 690 16.42 -2.69 8.69
N ALA A 691 16.07 -3.26 7.52
CA ALA A 691 16.82 -3.06 6.28
C ALA A 691 15.95 -2.43 5.17
N GLY A 692 16.62 -1.90 4.14
CA GLY A 692 15.97 -1.28 2.98
C GLY A 692 15.40 0.11 3.25
N LEU A 693 15.89 0.81 4.27
CA LEU A 693 15.39 2.13 4.67
C LEU A 693 15.74 3.24 3.67
N SER A 694 16.65 3.00 2.73
CA SER A 694 16.98 3.91 1.63
C SER A 694 15.92 3.95 0.51
N LYS A 695 14.91 3.07 0.58
CA LYS A 695 13.82 3.04 -0.40
C LYS A 695 12.90 4.24 -0.20
N LYS A 696 12.63 4.97 -1.28
CA LYS A 696 11.65 6.08 -1.28
C LYS A 696 10.25 5.57 -0.94
N PHE A 697 9.49 6.37 -0.20
CA PHE A 697 8.09 6.08 0.08
C PHE A 697 7.24 6.07 -1.20
N ASN A 698 6.29 5.15 -1.29
CA ASN A 698 5.40 5.10 -2.44
C ASN A 698 4.27 6.13 -2.31
N MET A 699 4.37 7.21 -3.08
CA MET A 699 3.35 8.27 -3.12
C MET A 699 2.52 8.23 -4.41
N GLN A 700 2.59 7.15 -5.19
CA GLN A 700 1.89 7.06 -6.49
C GLN A 700 0.38 7.23 -6.37
N ASP A 701 -0.23 6.77 -5.28
CA ASP A 701 -1.68 6.88 -5.07
C ASP A 701 -2.17 8.33 -4.95
N THR A 702 -1.32 9.24 -4.45
CA THR A 702 -1.64 10.67 -4.37
C THR A 702 -1.66 11.38 -5.73
N ALA A 703 -0.99 10.80 -6.73
CA ALA A 703 -0.90 11.34 -8.09
C ALA A 703 -1.96 10.76 -9.04
N LYS A 704 -2.69 9.71 -8.64
CA LYS A 704 -3.73 9.07 -9.47
C LYS A 704 -4.83 10.06 -9.83
N ALA A 705 -5.53 9.82 -10.93
CA ALA A 705 -6.63 10.68 -11.38
C ALA A 705 -7.81 10.71 -10.39
N LEU A 706 -8.01 9.61 -9.66
CA LEU A 706 -9.02 9.46 -8.61
C LEU A 706 -8.30 9.26 -7.26
N VAL A 707 -8.55 10.16 -6.33
CA VAL A 707 -8.12 10.08 -4.93
C VAL A 707 -9.36 9.87 -4.07
N VAL A 708 -9.32 8.92 -3.15
CA VAL A 708 -10.44 8.59 -2.26
C VAL A 708 -9.96 8.67 -0.82
N ASP A 709 -10.70 9.37 0.00
CA ASP A 709 -10.49 9.44 1.44
C ASP A 709 -11.74 8.96 2.17
N VAL A 710 -11.56 8.26 3.28
CA VAL A 710 -12.67 7.62 4.02
C VAL A 710 -13.68 8.65 4.52
N ASP A 711 -13.20 9.78 5.06
CA ASP A 711 -14.04 10.79 5.71
C ASP A 711 -14.46 11.94 4.76
N MET A 712 -13.62 12.20 3.75
CA MET A 712 -13.79 13.34 2.85
C MET A 712 -14.29 12.94 1.47
N GLY A 713 -14.57 11.65 1.25
CA GLY A 713 -15.10 11.15 -0.01
C GLY A 713 -14.06 11.13 -1.13
N LEU A 714 -14.43 11.55 -2.34
CA LEU A 714 -13.57 11.43 -3.51
C LEU A 714 -13.16 12.79 -4.10
N GLY A 715 -11.92 12.84 -4.62
CA GLY A 715 -11.36 13.95 -5.37
C GLY A 715 -10.95 13.53 -6.77
N MET A 716 -11.37 14.29 -7.78
CA MET A 716 -11.11 13.99 -9.19
C MET A 716 -10.53 15.21 -9.92
N ASP A 717 -9.91 14.94 -11.07
CA ASP A 717 -9.50 16.02 -11.95
C ASP A 717 -10.71 16.66 -12.63
N TYR A 718 -10.61 17.96 -12.81
CA TYR A 718 -11.50 18.73 -13.69
C TYR A 718 -11.07 18.55 -15.13
N VAL A 719 -12.00 18.20 -16.00
CA VAL A 719 -11.77 18.06 -17.42
C VAL A 719 -12.70 19.02 -18.15
N ASN A 720 -12.14 19.92 -18.95
CA ASN A 720 -12.89 20.76 -19.85
C ASN A 720 -12.80 20.17 -21.27
N PRO A 721 -13.89 19.57 -21.80
CA PRO A 721 -13.87 18.91 -23.10
C PRO A 721 -13.76 19.89 -24.28
N ASP A 722 -14.28 21.10 -24.13
CA ASP A 722 -14.29 22.13 -25.19
C ASP A 722 -12.87 22.67 -25.40
N MET A 723 -12.18 22.96 -24.31
CA MET A 723 -10.79 23.43 -24.34
C MET A 723 -9.77 22.29 -24.37
N ARG A 724 -10.19 21.04 -24.23
CA ARG A 724 -9.33 19.84 -24.12
C ARG A 724 -8.26 19.97 -23.05
N THR A 725 -8.59 20.61 -21.95
CA THR A 725 -7.70 20.80 -20.80
C THR A 725 -8.08 19.93 -19.64
N ARG A 726 -7.08 19.52 -18.86
CA ARG A 726 -7.25 18.78 -17.60
C ARG A 726 -6.47 19.50 -16.52
N SER A 727 -7.08 19.70 -15.36
CA SER A 727 -6.45 20.28 -14.19
C SER A 727 -6.91 19.56 -12.93
N LYS A 728 -6.10 19.62 -11.88
CA LYS A 728 -6.51 19.10 -10.57
C LYS A 728 -7.60 20.00 -10.00
N THR A 729 -8.62 19.41 -9.39
CA THR A 729 -9.59 20.17 -8.57
C THR A 729 -8.97 20.51 -7.23
N LEU A 730 -9.43 21.60 -6.59
CA LEU A 730 -8.99 21.94 -5.24
C LEU A 730 -9.25 20.79 -4.26
N ARG A 731 -10.43 20.20 -4.30
CA ARG A 731 -10.78 19.02 -3.48
C ARG A 731 -9.77 17.89 -3.65
N LYS A 732 -9.40 17.57 -4.90
CA LYS A 732 -8.37 16.56 -5.17
C LYS A 732 -7.02 16.90 -4.55
N ASN A 733 -6.57 18.15 -4.65
CA ASN A 733 -5.33 18.58 -4.04
C ASN A 733 -5.35 18.40 -2.51
N VAL A 734 -6.47 18.77 -1.87
CA VAL A 734 -6.65 18.61 -0.41
C VAL A 734 -6.61 17.13 -0.01
N LEU A 735 -7.37 16.29 -0.69
CA LEU A 735 -7.39 14.84 -0.41
C LEU A 735 -6.03 14.19 -0.66
N ALA A 736 -5.33 14.59 -1.72
CA ALA A 736 -3.98 14.10 -2.01
C ALA A 736 -2.97 14.50 -0.93
N THR A 737 -3.07 15.72 -0.40
CA THR A 737 -2.23 16.21 0.70
C THR A 737 -2.51 15.44 1.99
N LYS A 738 -3.81 15.29 2.37
CA LYS A 738 -4.17 14.46 3.53
C LYS A 738 -3.64 13.03 3.37
N MET A 739 -3.86 12.41 2.20
CA MET A 739 -3.37 11.06 1.92
C MET A 739 -1.84 10.97 2.03
N LYS A 740 -1.10 11.99 1.55
CA LYS A 740 0.36 12.04 1.69
C LYS A 740 0.76 12.04 3.17
N LEU A 741 0.16 12.90 3.99
CA LEU A 741 0.45 12.98 5.43
C LEU A 741 0.08 11.69 6.15
N ASP A 742 -1.07 11.12 5.84
CA ASP A 742 -1.52 9.86 6.43
C ASP A 742 -0.60 8.69 6.05
N ASN A 743 -0.09 8.66 4.80
CA ASN A 743 0.87 7.65 4.37
C ASN A 743 2.21 7.81 5.09
N LEU A 744 2.69 9.04 5.28
CA LEU A 744 3.90 9.30 6.08
C LEU A 744 3.70 8.89 7.55
N ALA A 745 2.54 9.18 8.12
CA ALA A 745 2.18 8.73 9.47
C ALA A 745 2.17 7.19 9.59
N GLU A 746 1.66 6.50 8.57
CA GLU A 746 1.70 5.03 8.53
C GLU A 746 3.16 4.52 8.43
N GLU A 747 4.00 5.12 7.58
CA GLU A 747 5.41 4.73 7.47
C GLU A 747 6.18 4.92 8.80
N LEU A 748 5.87 5.97 9.57
CA LEU A 748 6.41 6.14 10.93
C LEU A 748 5.99 5.01 11.86
N ARG A 749 4.70 4.63 11.84
CA ARG A 749 4.21 3.52 12.64
C ARG A 749 4.80 2.18 12.19
N VAL A 750 4.98 1.98 10.88
CA VAL A 750 5.66 0.79 10.35
C VAL A 750 7.10 0.71 10.84
N LEU A 751 7.83 1.84 10.85
CA LEU A 751 9.18 1.89 11.41
C LEU A 751 9.18 1.58 12.92
N TYR A 752 8.20 2.12 13.67
CA TYR A 752 8.04 1.81 15.10
C TYR A 752 7.83 0.32 15.34
N VAL A 753 6.94 -0.32 14.56
CA VAL A 753 6.73 -1.76 14.64
C VAL A 753 8.03 -2.51 14.34
N ALA A 754 8.77 -2.14 13.29
CA ALA A 754 10.02 -2.79 12.93
C ALA A 754 11.06 -2.74 14.06
N MET A 755 11.29 -1.56 14.63
CA MET A 755 12.29 -1.38 15.68
C MET A 755 11.90 -2.09 16.98
N THR A 756 10.61 -2.18 17.29
CA THR A 756 10.10 -2.85 18.49
C THR A 756 10.01 -4.39 18.36
N ARG A 757 10.41 -4.97 17.23
CA ARG A 757 10.51 -6.44 17.08
C ARG A 757 11.75 -7.02 17.73
N ALA A 758 12.79 -6.20 17.92
CA ALA A 758 14.04 -6.63 18.55
C ALA A 758 13.86 -6.83 20.06
N LYS A 759 14.34 -7.97 20.56
CA LYS A 759 14.41 -8.25 22.01
C LYS A 759 15.72 -7.79 22.61
N GLU A 760 16.84 -8.17 22.02
CA GLU A 760 18.17 -8.00 22.61
C GLU A 760 19.11 -7.16 21.76
N LYS A 761 19.00 -7.22 20.45
CA LYS A 761 19.86 -6.48 19.52
C LYS A 761 19.07 -5.91 18.36
N LEU A 762 19.15 -4.60 18.19
CA LEU A 762 18.58 -3.87 17.05
C LEU A 762 19.72 -3.40 16.15
N ILE A 763 19.62 -3.71 14.85
CA ILE A 763 20.59 -3.27 13.84
C ILE A 763 19.80 -2.62 12.71
N ILE A 764 20.05 -1.34 12.49
CA ILE A 764 19.42 -0.54 11.44
C ILE A 764 20.41 -0.43 10.29
N THR A 765 19.98 -0.68 9.05
CA THR A 765 20.84 -0.58 7.88
C THR A 765 20.32 0.43 6.87
N GLY A 766 21.21 1.05 6.13
CA GLY A 766 20.84 2.00 5.08
C GLY A 766 21.97 2.27 4.09
N ILE A 767 21.60 2.72 2.90
CA ILE A 767 22.52 3.09 1.83
C ILE A 767 22.47 4.60 1.64
N LEU A 768 23.62 5.23 1.54
CA LEU A 768 23.75 6.66 1.32
C LEU A 768 24.40 6.94 -0.05
N ASP A 769 23.77 7.83 -0.82
CA ASP A 769 24.42 8.48 -1.95
C ASP A 769 25.41 9.53 -1.45
N ASN A 770 26.60 9.64 -2.06
CA ASN A 770 27.62 10.61 -1.69
C ASN A 770 27.99 10.55 -0.19
N PHE A 771 28.33 9.35 0.28
CA PHE A 771 28.53 8.98 1.69
C PHE A 771 29.41 10.01 2.43
N GLU A 772 30.62 10.32 1.93
CA GLU A 772 31.54 11.27 2.59
C GLU A 772 30.93 12.66 2.77
N THR A 773 30.29 13.17 1.72
CA THR A 773 29.66 14.50 1.75
C THR A 773 28.54 14.57 2.79
N LYS A 774 27.70 13.53 2.85
CA LYS A 774 26.59 13.47 3.81
C LYS A 774 27.09 13.30 5.24
N ILE A 775 28.07 12.44 5.48
CA ILE A 775 28.69 12.28 6.80
C ILE A 775 29.33 13.58 7.28
N GLN A 776 30.06 14.30 6.41
CA GLN A 776 30.60 15.62 6.74
C GLN A 776 29.51 16.66 7.06
N GLN A 777 28.40 16.62 6.33
CA GLN A 777 27.25 17.48 6.63
C GLN A 777 26.63 17.16 7.99
N TYR A 778 26.46 15.88 8.33
CA TYR A 778 25.95 15.46 9.63
C TYR A 778 26.92 15.77 10.76
N GLN A 779 28.24 15.58 10.56
CA GLN A 779 29.25 15.96 11.54
C GLN A 779 29.25 17.47 11.82
N LYS A 780 29.19 18.28 10.77
CA LYS A 780 29.07 19.75 10.93
C LYS A 780 27.80 20.15 11.68
N LEU A 781 26.68 19.46 11.41
CA LEU A 781 25.43 19.68 12.16
C LEU A 781 25.62 19.35 13.65
N LEU A 782 26.26 18.21 13.97
CA LEU A 782 26.54 17.80 15.35
C LEU A 782 27.48 18.77 16.07
N GLU A 783 28.59 19.18 15.44
CA GLU A 783 29.53 20.15 16.01
C GLU A 783 28.88 21.52 16.30
N HIS A 784 27.95 21.97 15.45
CA HIS A 784 27.18 23.18 15.70
C HIS A 784 26.14 22.99 16.79
N THR A 785 25.65 21.79 16.98
CA THR A 785 24.66 21.42 18.00
C THR A 785 25.30 21.40 19.40
N GLU A 786 26.51 20.87 19.54
CA GLU A 786 27.27 20.86 20.81
C GLU A 786 27.68 22.24 21.26
N LYS A 787 27.89 23.16 20.33
CA LYS A 787 28.24 24.56 20.65
C LYS A 787 27.05 25.46 21.01
N SER A 788 25.81 24.98 20.78
CA SER A 788 24.61 25.76 21.08
C SER A 788 23.53 24.86 21.70
N ILE A 789 23.65 24.56 22.98
CA ILE A 789 22.77 23.67 23.76
C ILE A 789 21.27 24.03 23.69
N ALA A 790 20.95 25.29 23.34
CA ALA A 790 19.55 25.74 23.17
C ALA A 790 18.93 25.51 21.78
N VAL A 791 19.70 25.04 20.79
CA VAL A 791 19.28 24.91 19.37
C VAL A 791 19.01 23.46 18.96
N THR A 792 19.30 22.49 19.84
CA THR A 792 19.41 21.06 19.52
C THR A 792 18.10 20.36 19.26
N GLU A 793 17.02 20.74 19.92
CA GLU A 793 15.74 20.01 19.74
C GLU A 793 14.97 20.43 18.47
N GLU A 794 15.11 21.69 18.07
CA GLU A 794 14.39 22.22 16.90
C GLU A 794 15.08 21.92 15.55
N ASN A 795 16.42 21.78 15.50
CA ASN A 795 17.17 21.59 14.26
C ASN A 795 17.19 20.15 13.73
N MET A 796 17.05 19.15 14.58
CA MET A 796 17.02 17.75 14.13
C MET A 796 15.69 17.38 13.45
N THR A 797 14.61 18.05 13.81
CA THR A 797 13.32 17.90 13.16
C THR A 797 13.33 18.41 11.71
N GLY A 798 14.01 19.51 11.45
CA GLY A 798 14.18 20.04 10.09
C GLY A 798 15.13 19.21 9.22
N ALA A 799 16.07 18.48 9.80
CA ALA A 799 16.97 17.60 9.05
C ALA A 799 16.27 16.29 8.65
N PHE A 800 15.38 15.75 9.48
CA PHE A 800 14.63 14.54 9.19
C PHE A 800 13.44 14.81 8.23
N SER A 801 12.79 15.98 8.38
CA SER A 801 11.81 16.48 7.40
C SER A 801 12.46 16.63 6.01
N ARG A 802 13.71 17.06 5.92
CA ARG A 802 14.45 17.16 4.65
C ARG A 802 14.93 15.82 4.09
N LEU A 803 15.18 14.81 4.92
CA LEU A 803 15.40 13.44 4.46
C LEU A 803 14.12 12.84 3.85
N MET A 804 12.97 13.34 4.28
CA MET A 804 11.66 12.98 3.73
C MET A 804 11.28 13.82 2.48
N ASP A 805 11.83 15.03 2.33
CA ASP A 805 11.55 15.96 1.24
C ASP A 805 12.58 15.95 0.09
N THR A 806 13.66 15.21 0.20
CA THR A 806 14.58 15.06 -0.95
C THR A 806 14.06 13.99 -1.90
N ASP A 807 13.57 14.49 -3.05
CA ASP A 807 13.34 13.76 -4.30
C ASP A 807 14.47 12.82 -4.69
#